data_5cece85b627ecef248ca6c0f008493ed
#
_entry.id   5cece85b627ecef248ca6c0f008493ed
#
_cell.length_a   1.000
_cell.length_b   1.000
_cell.length_c   1.000
_cell.angle_alpha   90.00
_cell.angle_beta   90.00
_cell.angle_gamma   90.00
#
_symmetry.space_group_name_H-M   'P 1'
#
loop_
_entity.id
_entity.type
_entity.pdbx_description
1 polymer ?
#
loop_
_entity_poly.entity_id
_entity_poly.type
_entity_poly.pdbx_seq_one_letter_code
_entity_poly.pdbx_strand_id
1 'polypeptide(L)'
;MSFGVTKLKKLLSAFNTRVGLLSFIVFFVWVKSMIAYFGVFNLRGVGPAEFLLMIINPIGFTATCFAVLLFIRRTSIFYLATLILSIAASFLLYLNVLYYREFTDFITIDTMTGGAGMFQHGFDFGSIPVHLMDWVYWIDLVVLIVLVIAKKVKLDNRPVGAKRAFTFMSMGLALFGLNFWFGDFNKHQLILRRAQSDKTYVVRYLGLGPWMLTDGYYTHLANSQRKDASKETLDQIQKYIASNRYLAPNAKMFGIAKNRNVIEIHLESFQQDLIDLKIKGTDGKEHVVTPFLNSLYHSNSVYAFSNFFNQVGQGKTSDAENMLETSTFGLPAGSLFAKYGSTQTFQAMPAILNQTDGYSSAVVHGNVGAFYNRLNTYKQMGYQNFFDQSFFDNSASNMSPWGIKDKLLFRDSVPLLEQMQQPFYIKYLTVTNHLTYTMDDEDRDPNFATVDSGDKLVDGYFETAHYLDQAVQQFFDYLKKSGLYEKSIIVLYGDHYGVSGSDLKALAPYIGYTSDDFNSFDNTMLQRTPFMVDIPGRTDGHIINTYTGEIDVMPTLEHLLGINTQKYVQFGQDMFASGRQDYVALRNGGFVTPTITLPSLNSRYYYDTQTGLQIDKLTPAQEAYVKSTKEKVAELLSASDKVNNQNLLRFYTPEGFTPVNPKEYNYAVKPTESRLKKENEDLSAKSNSLLSQNQGKSTLPDYTTDIPQVKDGQDKTKVKD
;
A
#
# COMPACT_ATOMS: atom_id res chain seq x y z
N MET A 1 14.37 12.55 55.28
CA MET A 1 15.44 12.04 54.39
C MET A 1 15.82 10.56 54.63
N SER A 2 15.74 9.98 55.83
CA SER A 2 16.18 8.59 56.12
C SER A 2 15.29 7.50 55.43
N PHE A 3 13.98 7.75 55.27
CA PHE A 3 13.02 6.79 54.69
C PHE A 3 13.26 6.52 53.19
N GLY A 4 13.74 7.51 52.46
CA GLY A 4 14.08 7.38 51.02
C GLY A 4 15.38 6.62 50.79
N VAL A 5 16.39 6.85 51.62
CA VAL A 5 17.71 6.19 51.50
C VAL A 5 17.63 4.68 51.81
N THR A 6 16.77 4.29 52.77
CA THR A 6 16.56 2.88 53.12
C THR A 6 15.81 2.11 52.02
N LYS A 7 14.81 2.72 51.39
CA LYS A 7 14.10 2.16 50.22
C LYS A 7 15.04 2.01 49.00
N LEU A 8 15.85 3.02 48.73
CA LEU A 8 16.83 2.99 47.63
C LEU A 8 17.88 1.90 47.85
N LYS A 9 18.39 1.74 49.08
CA LYS A 9 19.33 0.64 49.45
C LYS A 9 18.69 -0.75 49.29
N LYS A 10 17.41 -0.93 49.63
CA LYS A 10 16.67 -2.18 49.40
C LYS A 10 16.47 -2.47 47.93
N LEU A 11 16.12 -1.47 47.11
CA LEU A 11 16.01 -1.61 45.68
C LEU A 11 17.33 -2.02 45.03
N LEU A 12 18.43 -1.32 45.38
CA LEU A 12 19.77 -1.64 44.88
C LEU A 12 20.24 -3.04 45.31
N SER A 13 19.82 -3.53 46.50
CA SER A 13 20.14 -4.88 46.93
C SER A 13 19.42 -5.97 46.15
N ALA A 14 18.23 -5.68 45.58
CA ALA A 14 17.52 -6.60 44.69
C ALA A 14 18.31 -6.85 43.41
N PHE A 15 18.96 -5.82 42.86
CA PHE A 15 19.80 -5.93 41.65
C PHE A 15 21.07 -6.77 41.85
N ASN A 16 21.46 -7.02 43.08
CA ASN A 16 22.58 -7.90 43.37
C ASN A 16 22.26 -9.41 43.22
N THR A 17 21.08 -9.75 42.70
CA THR A 17 20.72 -11.13 42.36
C THR A 17 20.49 -11.26 40.84
N ARG A 18 20.79 -12.43 40.27
CA ARG A 18 20.55 -12.67 38.82
C ARG A 18 19.11 -12.46 38.43
N VAL A 19 18.14 -12.93 39.20
CA VAL A 19 16.71 -12.74 38.94
C VAL A 19 16.32 -11.27 39.03
N GLY A 20 16.79 -10.56 40.09
CA GLY A 20 16.48 -9.14 40.25
C GLY A 20 17.05 -8.27 39.15
N LEU A 21 18.27 -8.59 38.67
CA LEU A 21 18.86 -7.90 37.51
C LEU A 21 18.01 -8.12 36.25
N LEU A 22 17.61 -9.36 35.95
CA LEU A 22 16.77 -9.63 34.77
C LEU A 22 15.38 -8.97 34.88
N SER A 23 14.77 -8.97 36.07
CA SER A 23 13.50 -8.26 36.29
C SER A 23 13.64 -6.76 36.06
N PHE A 24 14.75 -6.15 36.43
CA PHE A 24 15.05 -4.75 36.14
C PHE A 24 15.17 -4.50 34.65
N ILE A 25 15.92 -5.33 33.92
CA ILE A 25 16.08 -5.22 32.48
C ILE A 25 14.72 -5.36 31.76
N VAL A 26 13.94 -6.38 32.13
CA VAL A 26 12.58 -6.58 31.57
C VAL A 26 11.70 -5.35 31.79
N PHE A 27 11.75 -4.75 32.98
CA PHE A 27 11.01 -3.53 33.29
C PHE A 27 11.45 -2.36 32.42
N PHE A 28 12.75 -2.13 32.21
CA PHE A 28 13.20 -1.02 31.35
C PHE A 28 12.94 -1.26 29.87
N VAL A 29 13.06 -2.50 29.39
CA VAL A 29 12.63 -2.84 28.01
C VAL A 29 11.14 -2.55 27.85
N TRP A 30 10.32 -2.89 28.85
CA TRP A 30 8.90 -2.54 28.87
C TRP A 30 8.66 -1.02 28.82
N VAL A 31 9.34 -0.23 29.67
CA VAL A 31 9.22 1.24 29.67
C VAL A 31 9.56 1.81 28.31
N LYS A 32 10.68 1.39 27.72
CA LYS A 32 11.11 1.84 26.38
C LYS A 32 10.11 1.45 25.29
N SER A 33 9.54 0.24 25.37
CA SER A 33 8.49 -0.20 24.45
C SER A 33 7.25 0.67 24.56
N MET A 34 6.82 1.03 25.78
CA MET A 34 5.67 1.93 25.98
C MET A 34 5.93 3.32 25.40
N ILE A 35 7.13 3.86 25.59
CA ILE A 35 7.52 5.16 24.98
C ILE A 35 7.44 5.07 23.44
N ALA A 36 7.95 3.99 22.84
CA ALA A 36 7.87 3.77 21.41
C ALA A 36 6.43 3.58 20.92
N TYR A 37 5.63 2.74 21.62
CA TYR A 37 4.25 2.42 21.22
C TYR A 37 3.33 3.64 21.22
N PHE A 38 3.45 4.50 22.22
CA PHE A 38 2.60 5.69 22.35
C PHE A 38 3.18 6.92 21.67
N GLY A 39 4.50 7.06 21.68
CA GLY A 39 5.17 8.26 21.20
C GLY A 39 5.54 8.23 19.71
N VAL A 40 5.82 7.04 19.16
CA VAL A 40 6.30 6.90 17.77
C VAL A 40 5.36 6.03 16.93
N PHE A 41 5.04 4.81 17.37
CA PHE A 41 4.25 3.86 16.57
C PHE A 41 2.75 4.15 16.58
N ASN A 42 2.30 5.10 17.38
CA ASN A 42 0.91 5.54 17.51
C ASN A 42 -0.11 4.38 17.56
N LEU A 43 0.18 3.36 18.37
CA LEU A 43 -0.64 2.15 18.49
C LEU A 43 -1.95 2.41 19.27
N ARG A 44 -2.60 3.55 19.04
CA ARG A 44 -3.85 3.96 19.70
C ARG A 44 -5.07 3.43 18.94
N GLY A 45 -6.26 3.64 19.47
CA GLY A 45 -7.52 3.37 18.77
C GLY A 45 -8.12 1.98 19.01
N VAL A 46 -7.79 1.34 20.14
CA VAL A 46 -8.30 0.03 20.52
C VAL A 46 -9.15 0.10 21.78
N GLY A 47 -10.02 -0.90 21.95
CA GLY A 47 -10.84 -1.01 23.15
C GLY A 47 -10.02 -1.26 24.45
N PRO A 48 -10.66 -1.13 25.64
CA PRO A 48 -9.95 -1.22 26.93
C PRO A 48 -9.19 -2.54 27.12
N ALA A 49 -9.74 -3.66 26.68
CA ALA A 49 -9.09 -4.97 26.78
C ALA A 49 -7.84 -5.06 25.89
N GLU A 50 -7.91 -4.55 24.66
CA GLU A 50 -6.80 -4.52 23.73
C GLU A 50 -5.70 -3.59 24.20
N PHE A 51 -6.06 -2.47 24.80
CA PHE A 51 -5.12 -1.55 25.43
C PHE A 51 -4.34 -2.22 26.56
N LEU A 52 -5.02 -2.98 27.42
CA LEU A 52 -4.37 -3.74 28.49
C LEU A 52 -3.39 -4.79 27.94
N LEU A 53 -3.80 -5.52 26.89
CA LEU A 53 -2.95 -6.52 26.25
C LEU A 53 -1.71 -5.88 25.62
N MET A 54 -1.85 -4.72 24.99
CA MET A 54 -0.74 -3.96 24.42
C MET A 54 0.27 -3.52 25.50
N ILE A 55 -0.19 -3.15 26.69
CA ILE A 55 0.69 -2.82 27.83
C ILE A 55 1.44 -4.06 28.34
N ILE A 56 0.80 -5.23 28.33
CA ILE A 56 1.38 -6.46 28.87
C ILE A 56 2.33 -7.15 27.89
N ASN A 57 2.10 -7.01 26.57
CA ASN A 57 2.77 -7.82 25.54
C ASN A 57 4.31 -7.81 25.61
N PRO A 58 5.00 -6.65 25.80
CA PRO A 58 6.47 -6.68 25.81
C PRO A 58 7.05 -7.45 27.00
N ILE A 59 6.30 -7.57 28.10
CA ILE A 59 6.77 -8.24 29.31
C ILE A 59 6.90 -9.74 29.09
N GLY A 60 5.86 -10.39 28.52
CA GLY A 60 5.78 -11.84 28.38
C GLY A 60 6.92 -12.42 27.56
N PHE A 61 7.10 -11.91 26.35
CA PHE A 61 8.17 -12.35 25.45
C PHE A 61 9.57 -12.03 26.01
N THR A 62 9.78 -10.79 26.43
CA THR A 62 11.07 -10.34 26.98
C THR A 62 11.46 -11.15 28.22
N ALA A 63 10.54 -11.36 29.18
CA ALA A 63 10.80 -12.17 30.36
C ALA A 63 11.16 -13.61 29.97
N THR A 64 10.50 -14.20 28.98
CA THR A 64 10.81 -15.55 28.50
C THR A 64 12.20 -15.62 27.91
N CYS A 65 12.59 -14.69 27.05
CA CYS A 65 13.93 -14.66 26.44
C CYS A 65 15.04 -14.52 27.51
N PHE A 66 14.86 -13.60 28.45
CA PHE A 66 15.84 -13.39 29.50
C PHE A 66 15.86 -14.52 30.53
N ALA A 67 14.74 -15.21 30.78
CA ALA A 67 14.68 -16.35 31.70
C ALA A 67 15.60 -17.50 31.27
N VAL A 68 15.79 -17.71 29.97
CA VAL A 68 16.70 -18.73 29.45
C VAL A 68 18.12 -18.53 29.97
N LEU A 69 18.55 -17.30 30.22
CA LEU A 69 19.88 -16.97 30.71
C LEU A 69 20.07 -17.46 32.17
N LEU A 70 19.01 -17.63 32.98
CA LEU A 70 19.09 -18.11 34.34
C LEU A 70 19.65 -19.56 34.47
N PHE A 71 19.59 -20.33 33.36
CA PHE A 71 20.16 -21.67 33.30
C PHE A 71 21.69 -21.66 33.13
N ILE A 72 22.30 -20.51 32.80
CA ILE A 72 23.75 -20.36 32.63
C ILE A 72 24.40 -20.34 33.99
N ARG A 73 25.17 -21.38 34.29
CA ARG A 73 25.85 -21.53 35.61
C ARG A 73 27.05 -20.60 35.76
N ARG A 74 27.88 -20.46 34.69
CA ARG A 74 29.10 -19.63 34.70
C ARG A 74 28.75 -18.15 34.78
N THR A 75 29.21 -17.47 35.80
CA THR A 75 28.92 -16.09 36.12
C THR A 75 29.27 -15.14 34.94
N SER A 76 30.50 -15.24 34.44
CA SER A 76 30.96 -14.37 33.35
C SER A 76 30.10 -14.52 32.06
N ILE A 77 29.74 -15.77 31.72
CA ILE A 77 28.89 -16.04 30.54
C ILE A 77 27.48 -15.50 30.77
N PHE A 78 26.92 -15.66 31.97
CA PHE A 78 25.60 -15.12 32.30
C PHE A 78 25.54 -13.59 32.11
N TYR A 79 26.49 -12.85 32.69
CA TYR A 79 26.48 -11.38 32.60
C TYR A 79 26.79 -10.89 31.17
N LEU A 80 27.73 -11.55 30.47
CA LEU A 80 28.02 -11.22 29.06
C LEU A 80 26.81 -11.46 28.17
N ALA A 81 26.17 -12.61 28.30
CA ALA A 81 24.97 -12.94 27.52
C ALA A 81 23.79 -11.99 27.86
N THR A 82 23.66 -11.61 29.13
CA THR A 82 22.66 -10.63 29.55
C THR A 82 22.91 -9.27 28.93
N LEU A 83 24.16 -8.80 28.91
CA LEU A 83 24.54 -7.53 28.28
C LEU A 83 24.29 -7.57 26.76
N ILE A 84 24.73 -8.62 26.09
CA ILE A 84 24.52 -8.78 24.62
C ILE A 84 23.03 -8.78 24.30
N LEU A 85 22.21 -9.55 25.01
CA LEU A 85 20.76 -9.62 24.76
C LEU A 85 20.08 -8.28 25.07
N SER A 86 20.52 -7.55 26.11
CA SER A 86 19.98 -6.23 26.44
C SER A 86 20.30 -5.18 25.37
N ILE A 87 21.54 -5.20 24.86
CA ILE A 87 21.94 -4.33 23.73
C ILE A 87 21.14 -4.69 22.49
N ALA A 88 21.00 -5.98 22.16
CA ALA A 88 20.24 -6.43 21.00
C ALA A 88 18.75 -6.01 21.07
N ALA A 89 18.12 -6.15 22.25
CA ALA A 89 16.73 -5.73 22.46
C ALA A 89 16.56 -4.21 22.29
N SER A 90 17.48 -3.41 22.86
CA SER A 90 17.45 -1.95 22.75
C SER A 90 17.73 -1.49 21.31
N PHE A 91 18.69 -2.12 20.65
CA PHE A 91 19.03 -1.81 19.25
C PHE A 91 17.87 -2.13 18.31
N LEU A 92 17.24 -3.31 18.47
CA LEU A 92 16.09 -3.70 17.65
C LEU A 92 14.91 -2.72 17.82
N LEU A 93 14.62 -2.33 19.07
CA LEU A 93 13.56 -1.36 19.35
C LEU A 93 13.89 0.01 18.71
N TYR A 94 15.10 0.50 18.94
CA TYR A 94 15.55 1.80 18.41
C TYR A 94 15.61 1.82 16.89
N LEU A 95 16.09 0.75 16.27
CA LEU A 95 16.09 0.61 14.81
C LEU A 95 14.67 0.71 14.23
N ASN A 96 13.70 0.06 14.89
CA ASN A 96 12.29 0.20 14.48
C ASN A 96 11.73 1.61 14.76
N VAL A 97 12.17 2.30 15.80
CA VAL A 97 11.79 3.70 16.05
C VAL A 97 12.26 4.60 14.90
N LEU A 98 13.53 4.45 14.49
CA LEU A 98 14.08 5.22 13.36
C LEU A 98 13.35 4.89 12.06
N TYR A 99 13.18 3.61 11.78
CA TYR A 99 12.49 3.14 10.55
C TYR A 99 11.04 3.61 10.51
N TYR A 100 10.32 3.54 11.64
CA TYR A 100 8.91 3.95 11.70
C TYR A 100 8.70 5.46 11.53
N ARG A 101 9.65 6.27 11.96
CA ARG A 101 9.60 7.73 11.74
C ARG A 101 9.65 8.10 10.28
N GLU A 102 10.40 7.33 9.48
CA GLU A 102 10.58 7.58 8.06
C GLU A 102 9.49 6.91 7.22
N PHE A 103 9.17 5.64 7.54
CA PHE A 103 8.35 4.80 6.68
C PHE A 103 6.96 4.50 7.25
N THR A 104 6.65 4.97 8.46
CA THR A 104 5.42 4.65 9.20
C THR A 104 5.08 3.15 9.25
N ASP A 105 6.11 2.31 9.18
CA ASP A 105 6.03 0.84 9.16
C ASP A 105 7.17 0.22 9.99
N PHE A 106 7.07 -1.09 10.27
CA PHE A 106 8.10 -1.85 10.98
C PHE A 106 9.11 -2.45 10.01
N ILE A 107 10.41 -2.37 10.37
CA ILE A 107 11.48 -2.92 9.56
C ILE A 107 11.35 -4.45 9.45
N THR A 108 11.57 -4.99 8.26
CA THR A 108 11.56 -6.44 8.01
C THR A 108 12.96 -7.04 8.06
N ILE A 109 13.04 -8.36 8.28
CA ILE A 109 14.31 -9.10 8.20
C ILE A 109 14.91 -9.00 6.78
N ASP A 110 14.06 -9.02 5.77
CA ASP A 110 14.50 -8.85 4.37
C ASP A 110 15.13 -7.47 4.15
N THR A 111 14.53 -6.41 4.68
CA THR A 111 15.10 -5.06 4.66
C THR A 111 16.43 -4.99 5.40
N MET A 112 16.55 -5.68 6.54
CA MET A 112 17.79 -5.72 7.34
C MET A 112 18.89 -6.54 6.67
N THR A 113 18.56 -7.65 6.02
CA THR A 113 19.53 -8.62 5.45
C THR A 113 19.80 -8.38 3.97
N GLY A 114 18.86 -7.80 3.24
CA GLY A 114 19.08 -7.28 1.89
C GLY A 114 20.10 -6.14 1.83
N GLY A 115 20.74 -5.98 2.91
CA GLY A 115 21.62 -5.01 3.51
C GLY A 115 22.77 -4.44 2.72
N ALA A 116 23.17 -4.96 1.60
CA ALA A 116 23.85 -4.17 0.60
C ALA A 116 22.89 -3.12 -0.01
N GLY A 117 21.57 -3.41 -0.01
CA GLY A 117 20.52 -2.52 -0.45
C GLY A 117 20.20 -1.38 0.51
N MET A 118 20.13 -1.64 1.82
CA MET A 118 19.78 -0.60 2.80
C MET A 118 20.80 0.54 2.85
N PHE A 119 22.10 0.23 2.69
CA PHE A 119 23.18 1.21 2.64
C PHE A 119 23.52 1.70 1.22
N GLN A 120 23.16 0.95 0.16
CA GLN A 120 23.45 1.32 -1.24
C GLN A 120 22.26 2.01 -1.94
N HIS A 121 21.03 1.91 -1.42
CA HIS A 121 19.81 2.40 -2.06
C HIS A 121 19.11 3.56 -1.34
N GLY A 122 19.90 4.43 -0.71
CA GLY A 122 19.38 5.73 -0.23
C GLY A 122 18.76 5.73 1.15
N PHE A 123 18.97 4.69 1.99
CA PHE A 123 18.76 4.84 3.42
C PHE A 123 19.90 5.66 3.99
N ASP A 124 19.75 6.98 3.87
CA ASP A 124 20.71 7.91 4.47
C ASP A 124 20.38 8.10 5.95
N PHE A 125 21.11 7.40 6.80
CA PHE A 125 21.02 7.62 8.26
C PHE A 125 21.26 9.09 8.67
N GLY A 126 21.87 9.89 7.79
CA GLY A 126 22.08 11.31 8.02
C GLY A 126 20.81 12.15 7.84
N SER A 127 19.82 11.67 7.07
CA SER A 127 18.54 12.34 6.85
C SER A 127 17.48 12.00 7.91
N ILE A 128 17.64 10.87 8.64
CA ILE A 128 16.67 10.47 9.66
C ILE A 128 16.80 11.40 10.87
N PRO A 129 15.73 12.08 11.30
CA PRO A 129 15.78 12.96 12.44
C PRO A 129 16.03 12.17 13.72
N VAL A 130 17.29 12.17 14.17
CA VAL A 130 17.67 11.68 15.50
C VAL A 130 17.29 12.78 16.50
N HIS A 131 16.37 12.47 17.39
CA HIS A 131 15.94 13.40 18.42
C HIS A 131 16.78 13.29 19.69
N LEU A 132 16.98 14.41 20.38
CA LEU A 132 17.69 14.41 21.68
C LEU A 132 17.06 13.46 22.70
N MET A 133 15.74 13.20 22.59
CA MET A 133 15.02 12.25 23.44
C MET A 133 15.35 10.78 23.16
N ASP A 134 16.06 10.46 22.08
CA ASP A 134 16.37 9.07 21.73
C ASP A 134 17.33 8.39 22.71
N TRP A 135 18.04 9.18 23.51
CA TRP A 135 18.83 8.64 24.62
C TRP A 135 18.02 7.80 25.59
N VAL A 136 16.69 7.98 25.65
CA VAL A 136 15.80 7.17 26.49
C VAL A 136 15.88 5.67 26.17
N TYR A 137 16.20 5.31 24.93
CA TYR A 137 16.32 3.91 24.50
C TYR A 137 17.65 3.27 24.95
N TRP A 138 18.62 4.05 25.46
CA TRP A 138 19.96 3.60 25.82
C TRP A 138 20.36 3.89 27.27
N ILE A 139 19.68 4.84 27.92
CA ILE A 139 20.08 5.37 29.24
C ILE A 139 20.14 4.28 30.32
N ASP A 140 19.25 3.30 30.29
CA ASP A 140 19.23 2.18 31.25
C ASP A 140 20.50 1.31 31.14
N LEU A 141 21.00 1.07 29.93
CA LEU A 141 22.22 0.35 29.66
C LEU A 141 23.43 1.13 30.18
N VAL A 142 23.47 2.45 29.87
CA VAL A 142 24.53 3.34 30.33
C VAL A 142 24.56 3.39 31.85
N VAL A 143 23.40 3.57 32.50
CA VAL A 143 23.27 3.58 33.96
C VAL A 143 23.70 2.25 34.57
N LEU A 144 23.29 1.12 33.98
CA LEU A 144 23.69 -0.20 34.45
C LEU A 144 25.22 -0.39 34.37
N ILE A 145 25.83 -0.03 33.27
CA ILE A 145 27.29 -0.13 33.09
C ILE A 145 28.01 0.75 34.10
N VAL A 146 27.58 1.98 34.29
CA VAL A 146 28.15 2.92 35.25
C VAL A 146 28.06 2.36 36.70
N LEU A 147 26.88 1.82 37.05
CA LEU A 147 26.70 1.22 38.43
C LEU A 147 27.57 -0.01 38.65
N VAL A 148 27.82 -0.82 37.63
CA VAL A 148 28.73 -1.96 37.68
C VAL A 148 30.20 -1.49 37.83
N ILE A 149 30.64 -0.53 36.99
CA ILE A 149 31.99 0.02 37.09
C ILE A 149 32.23 0.72 38.42
N ALA A 150 31.24 1.47 38.90
CA ALA A 150 31.31 2.14 40.21
C ALA A 150 31.19 1.17 41.39
N LYS A 151 31.12 -0.15 41.16
CA LYS A 151 30.96 -1.20 42.17
C LYS A 151 29.73 -0.99 43.07
N LYS A 152 28.71 -0.29 42.60
CA LYS A 152 27.45 -0.09 43.35
C LYS A 152 26.50 -1.28 43.21
N VAL A 153 26.63 -2.07 42.14
CA VAL A 153 25.95 -3.36 41.91
C VAL A 153 27.00 -4.46 42.03
N LYS A 154 26.75 -5.43 42.92
CA LYS A 154 27.62 -6.59 43.09
C LYS A 154 27.14 -7.72 42.18
N LEU A 155 28.06 -8.31 41.44
CA LEU A 155 27.77 -9.46 40.58
C LEU A 155 27.49 -10.70 41.45
N ASP A 156 26.34 -11.37 41.24
CA ASP A 156 25.99 -12.59 41.98
C ASP A 156 26.64 -13.82 41.32
N ASN A 157 27.58 -14.40 42.02
CA ASN A 157 28.29 -15.60 41.55
C ASN A 157 27.49 -16.89 41.75
N ARG A 158 26.34 -16.84 42.42
CA ARG A 158 25.53 -18.02 42.71
C ARG A 158 24.64 -18.34 41.53
N PRO A 159 24.64 -19.57 41.03
CA PRO A 159 23.70 -19.98 39.98
C PRO A 159 22.27 -20.01 40.55
N VAL A 160 21.29 -19.66 39.71
CA VAL A 160 19.89 -19.77 40.09
C VAL A 160 19.46 -21.23 40.06
N GLY A 161 18.75 -21.69 41.08
CA GLY A 161 18.21 -23.05 41.10
C GLY A 161 17.19 -23.25 39.97
N ALA A 162 17.22 -24.42 39.31
CA ALA A 162 16.39 -24.75 38.18
C ALA A 162 14.90 -24.46 38.41
N LYS A 163 14.37 -24.79 39.60
CA LYS A 163 12.97 -24.52 39.97
C LYS A 163 12.61 -23.04 39.85
N ARG A 164 13.47 -22.13 40.33
CA ARG A 164 13.24 -20.67 40.22
C ARG A 164 13.38 -20.17 38.81
N ALA A 165 14.34 -20.71 38.03
CA ALA A 165 14.51 -20.37 36.61
C ALA A 165 13.28 -20.80 35.81
N PHE A 166 12.78 -22.02 36.01
CA PHE A 166 11.55 -22.48 35.38
C PHE A 166 10.32 -21.66 35.81
N THR A 167 10.19 -21.29 37.09
CA THR A 167 9.07 -20.43 37.52
C THR A 167 9.07 -19.09 36.78
N PHE A 168 10.23 -18.43 36.71
CA PHE A 168 10.34 -17.14 36.01
C PHE A 168 10.02 -17.28 34.52
N MET A 169 10.52 -18.33 33.87
CA MET A 169 10.23 -18.63 32.46
C MET A 169 8.75 -18.94 32.24
N SER A 170 8.13 -19.76 33.10
CA SER A 170 6.71 -20.11 33.01
C SER A 170 5.79 -18.89 33.18
N MET A 171 6.16 -17.93 34.03
CA MET A 171 5.42 -16.67 34.17
C MET A 171 5.47 -15.85 32.85
N GLY A 172 6.65 -15.75 32.24
CA GLY A 172 6.80 -15.08 30.94
C GLY A 172 5.98 -15.75 29.85
N LEU A 173 6.07 -17.07 29.74
CA LEU A 173 5.30 -17.87 28.79
C LEU A 173 3.77 -17.77 29.01
N ALA A 174 3.32 -17.73 30.26
CA ALA A 174 1.90 -17.57 30.59
C ALA A 174 1.37 -16.20 30.13
N LEU A 175 2.13 -15.13 30.37
CA LEU A 175 1.76 -13.79 29.90
C LEU A 175 1.77 -13.71 28.36
N PHE A 176 2.78 -14.29 27.71
CA PHE A 176 2.84 -14.36 26.27
C PHE A 176 1.69 -15.17 25.68
N GLY A 177 1.40 -16.35 26.27
CA GLY A 177 0.30 -17.21 25.86
C GLY A 177 -1.07 -16.54 26.04
N LEU A 178 -1.26 -15.73 27.07
CA LEU A 178 -2.46 -14.93 27.29
C LEU A 178 -2.67 -13.94 26.12
N ASN A 179 -1.64 -13.19 25.77
CA ASN A 179 -1.71 -12.24 24.65
C ASN A 179 -1.96 -12.95 23.32
N PHE A 180 -1.31 -14.08 23.09
CA PHE A 180 -1.52 -14.90 21.89
C PHE A 180 -2.97 -15.41 21.82
N TRP A 181 -3.48 -15.96 22.92
CA TRP A 181 -4.85 -16.47 22.99
C TRP A 181 -5.90 -15.40 22.73
N PHE A 182 -5.75 -14.22 23.32
CA PHE A 182 -6.67 -13.11 23.07
C PHE A 182 -6.58 -12.58 21.62
N GLY A 183 -5.39 -12.50 21.05
CA GLY A 183 -5.20 -12.05 19.67
C GLY A 183 -5.75 -13.03 18.63
N ASP A 184 -5.67 -14.33 18.90
CA ASP A 184 -6.05 -15.38 17.95
C ASP A 184 -7.51 -15.83 18.12
N PHE A 185 -7.92 -16.16 19.35
CA PHE A 185 -9.20 -16.79 19.66
C PHE A 185 -10.36 -15.81 19.74
N ASN A 186 -10.18 -14.66 20.34
CA ASN A 186 -11.28 -13.74 20.66
C ASN A 186 -11.82 -12.99 19.44
N LYS A 187 -11.07 -12.94 18.35
CA LYS A 187 -11.47 -12.26 17.10
C LYS A 187 -11.53 -13.19 15.88
N HIS A 188 -11.46 -14.50 16.07
CA HIS A 188 -11.40 -15.49 14.98
C HIS A 188 -10.37 -15.17 13.88
N GLN A 189 -9.29 -14.50 14.25
CA GLN A 189 -8.30 -14.00 13.33
C GLN A 189 -6.95 -14.64 13.66
N LEU A 190 -6.54 -15.59 12.84
CA LEU A 190 -5.25 -16.26 12.96
C LEU A 190 -4.11 -15.21 12.92
N ILE A 191 -3.62 -14.83 14.10
CA ILE A 191 -2.62 -13.76 14.29
C ILE A 191 -1.38 -13.94 13.42
N LEU A 192 -0.96 -15.19 13.22
CA LEU A 192 0.17 -15.52 12.35
C LEU A 192 -0.14 -15.29 10.86
N ARG A 193 -1.39 -15.51 10.41
CA ARG A 193 -1.78 -15.15 9.05
C ARG A 193 -1.80 -13.65 8.83
N ARG A 194 -2.19 -12.87 9.84
CA ARG A 194 -2.14 -11.41 9.78
C ARG A 194 -0.73 -10.83 9.86
N ALA A 195 0.25 -11.59 10.30
CA ALA A 195 1.63 -11.12 10.40
C ALA A 195 2.22 -10.62 9.06
N GLN A 196 1.70 -11.11 7.95
CA GLN A 196 2.14 -10.67 6.62
C GLN A 196 1.37 -9.46 6.08
N SER A 197 0.19 -9.15 6.64
CA SER A 197 -0.70 -8.10 6.14
C SER A 197 -0.80 -6.89 7.05
N ASP A 198 -0.79 -7.13 8.34
CA ASP A 198 -0.97 -6.09 9.36
C ASP A 198 0.07 -6.29 10.46
N LYS A 199 1.26 -5.76 10.21
CA LYS A 199 2.37 -5.79 11.15
C LYS A 199 1.99 -5.10 12.46
N THR A 200 1.24 -4.00 12.35
CA THR A 200 0.77 -3.21 13.50
C THR A 200 -0.11 -4.05 14.42
N TYR A 201 -0.99 -4.88 13.85
CA TYR A 201 -1.80 -5.83 14.63
C TYR A 201 -0.93 -6.79 15.44
N VAL A 202 0.05 -7.42 14.79
CA VAL A 202 0.93 -8.39 15.47
C VAL A 202 1.76 -7.73 16.55
N VAL A 203 2.35 -6.56 16.28
CA VAL A 203 3.12 -5.81 17.29
C VAL A 203 2.23 -5.40 18.47
N ARG A 204 0.98 -5.01 18.22
CA ARG A 204 0.00 -4.63 19.26
C ARG A 204 -0.33 -5.79 20.20
N TYR A 205 -0.52 -7.00 19.68
CA TYR A 205 -0.90 -8.16 20.51
C TYR A 205 0.29 -8.94 21.04
N LEU A 206 1.33 -9.16 20.26
CA LEU A 206 2.46 -10.02 20.63
C LEU A 206 3.74 -9.25 20.97
N GLY A 207 3.86 -8.01 20.50
CA GLY A 207 5.06 -7.20 20.63
C GLY A 207 6.01 -7.32 19.44
N LEU A 208 6.99 -6.42 19.41
CA LEU A 208 7.95 -6.27 18.32
C LEU A 208 8.81 -7.52 18.11
N GLY A 209 9.29 -8.15 19.20
CA GLY A 209 10.15 -9.33 19.12
C GLY A 209 9.49 -10.52 18.45
N PRO A 210 8.28 -10.97 18.87
CA PRO A 210 7.54 -12.03 18.20
C PRO A 210 7.21 -11.71 16.74
N TRP A 211 6.86 -10.45 16.43
CA TRP A 211 6.66 -10.06 15.04
C TRP A 211 7.93 -10.26 14.21
N MET A 212 9.10 -9.81 14.66
CA MET A 212 10.37 -10.00 13.97
C MET A 212 10.72 -11.48 13.75
N LEU A 213 10.42 -12.36 14.72
CA LEU A 213 10.63 -13.81 14.55
C LEU A 213 9.69 -14.37 13.46
N THR A 214 8.45 -13.93 13.44
CA THR A 214 7.46 -14.34 12.45
C THR A 214 7.85 -13.86 11.05
N ASP A 215 8.28 -12.62 10.93
CA ASP A 215 8.79 -12.05 9.67
C ASP A 215 10.02 -12.81 9.17
N GLY A 216 10.96 -13.14 10.06
CA GLY A 216 12.12 -13.97 9.71
C GLY A 216 11.76 -15.35 9.20
N TYR A 217 10.76 -16.00 9.79
CA TYR A 217 10.24 -17.28 9.33
C TYR A 217 9.66 -17.18 7.91
N TYR A 218 8.81 -16.17 7.67
CA TYR A 218 8.20 -15.99 6.34
C TYR A 218 9.22 -15.55 5.28
N THR A 219 10.20 -14.72 5.65
CA THR A 219 11.33 -14.36 4.77
C THR A 219 12.14 -15.60 4.38
N HIS A 220 12.44 -16.48 5.35
CA HIS A 220 13.14 -17.73 5.08
C HIS A 220 12.33 -18.64 4.15
N LEU A 221 11.03 -18.80 4.39
CA LEU A 221 10.13 -19.59 3.54
C LEU A 221 10.08 -19.04 2.10
N ALA A 222 9.94 -17.73 1.95
CA ALA A 222 9.94 -17.07 0.66
C ALA A 222 11.25 -17.25 -0.09
N ASN A 223 12.38 -17.13 0.58
CA ASN A 223 13.70 -17.34 -0.01
C ASN A 223 13.90 -18.82 -0.42
N SER A 224 13.33 -19.77 0.33
CA SER A 224 13.33 -21.18 -0.05
C SER A 224 12.53 -21.41 -1.33
N GLN A 225 11.31 -20.89 -1.43
CA GLN A 225 10.48 -20.98 -2.64
C GLN A 225 11.18 -20.40 -3.87
N ARG A 226 11.93 -19.30 -3.72
CA ARG A 226 12.73 -18.70 -4.81
C ARG A 226 13.91 -19.56 -5.24
N LYS A 227 14.52 -20.33 -4.32
CA LYS A 227 15.60 -21.29 -4.65
C LYS A 227 15.09 -22.50 -5.44
N ASP A 228 13.90 -22.97 -5.11
CA ASP A 228 13.26 -24.12 -5.75
C ASP A 228 12.57 -23.78 -7.08
N ALA A 229 12.60 -22.50 -7.48
CA ALA A 229 11.99 -22.02 -8.72
C ALA A 229 12.73 -22.57 -9.95
N SER A 230 11.96 -23.00 -10.95
CA SER A 230 12.52 -23.56 -12.18
C SER A 230 11.95 -22.90 -13.44
N LYS A 231 12.69 -22.99 -14.54
CA LYS A 231 12.24 -22.55 -15.84
C LYS A 231 11.04 -23.38 -16.34
N GLU A 232 11.04 -24.67 -16.05
CA GLU A 232 9.95 -25.58 -16.43
C GLU A 232 8.61 -25.14 -15.83
N THR A 233 8.62 -24.63 -14.59
CA THR A 233 7.41 -24.05 -13.98
C THR A 233 6.92 -22.84 -14.77
N LEU A 234 7.82 -21.97 -15.20
CA LEU A 234 7.46 -20.82 -16.03
C LEU A 234 6.93 -21.25 -17.39
N ASP A 235 7.58 -22.22 -18.05
CA ASP A 235 7.17 -22.74 -19.36
C ASP A 235 5.73 -23.33 -19.32
N GLN A 236 5.36 -23.99 -18.21
CA GLN A 236 3.99 -24.46 -17.97
C GLN A 236 3.00 -23.28 -17.84
N ILE A 237 3.38 -22.24 -17.10
CA ILE A 237 2.55 -21.03 -16.92
C ILE A 237 2.38 -20.29 -18.25
N GLN A 238 3.43 -20.17 -19.06
CA GLN A 238 3.33 -19.55 -20.40
C GLN A 238 2.38 -20.32 -21.32
N LYS A 239 2.43 -21.66 -21.29
CA LYS A 239 1.45 -22.49 -22.02
C LYS A 239 0.02 -22.27 -21.53
N TYR A 240 -0.17 -22.19 -20.21
CA TYR A 240 -1.47 -21.88 -19.62
C TYR A 240 -1.99 -20.52 -20.10
N ILE A 241 -1.16 -19.47 -20.05
CA ILE A 241 -1.52 -18.13 -20.51
C ILE A 241 -1.89 -18.14 -21.99
N ALA A 242 -1.05 -18.75 -22.84
CA ALA A 242 -1.28 -18.82 -24.28
C ALA A 242 -2.59 -19.55 -24.64
N SER A 243 -2.99 -20.56 -23.86
CA SER A 243 -4.19 -21.34 -24.12
C SER A 243 -5.48 -20.79 -23.48
N ASN A 244 -5.35 -20.04 -22.38
CA ASN A 244 -6.50 -19.69 -21.55
C ASN A 244 -6.68 -18.18 -21.32
N ARG A 245 -5.63 -17.38 -21.47
CA ARG A 245 -5.69 -15.95 -21.12
C ARG A 245 -5.45 -15.01 -22.28
N TYR A 246 -4.50 -15.34 -23.16
CA TYR A 246 -4.26 -14.50 -24.33
C TYR A 246 -5.46 -14.47 -25.27
N LEU A 247 -5.85 -13.26 -25.65
CA LEU A 247 -6.87 -13.00 -26.66
C LEU A 247 -6.29 -12.07 -27.72
N ALA A 248 -6.63 -12.32 -28.96
CA ALA A 248 -6.32 -11.40 -30.04
C ALA A 248 -7.06 -10.06 -29.78
N PRO A 249 -6.41 -8.91 -30.02
CA PRO A 249 -7.03 -7.61 -29.82
C PRO A 249 -8.23 -7.42 -30.73
N ASN A 250 -9.18 -6.61 -30.29
CA ASN A 250 -10.27 -6.14 -31.15
C ASN A 250 -9.69 -5.27 -32.26
N ALA A 251 -9.88 -5.67 -33.52
CA ALA A 251 -9.31 -4.98 -34.66
C ALA A 251 -9.75 -3.49 -34.82
N LYS A 252 -10.92 -3.11 -34.28
CA LYS A 252 -11.39 -1.73 -34.28
C LYS A 252 -10.77 -0.87 -33.17
N MET A 253 -10.27 -1.52 -32.11
CA MET A 253 -9.72 -0.85 -30.93
C MET A 253 -8.18 -0.88 -30.91
N PHE A 254 -7.57 -1.83 -31.62
CA PHE A 254 -6.12 -1.97 -31.62
C PHE A 254 -5.42 -0.76 -32.24
N GLY A 255 -4.57 -0.10 -31.44
CA GLY A 255 -3.77 1.04 -31.87
C GLY A 255 -4.52 2.37 -32.03
N ILE A 256 -5.77 2.46 -31.57
CA ILE A 256 -6.55 3.73 -31.70
C ILE A 256 -5.97 4.89 -30.89
N ALA A 257 -5.18 4.59 -29.88
CA ALA A 257 -4.47 5.55 -29.02
C ALA A 257 -2.95 5.56 -29.26
N LYS A 258 -2.47 4.95 -30.34
CA LYS A 258 -1.03 4.88 -30.66
C LYS A 258 -0.41 6.28 -30.73
N ASN A 259 0.78 6.43 -30.13
CA ASN A 259 1.54 7.68 -30.04
C ASN A 259 0.88 8.79 -29.20
N ARG A 260 -0.22 8.52 -28.49
CA ARG A 260 -0.79 9.47 -27.53
C ARG A 260 -0.07 9.36 -26.19
N ASN A 261 -0.02 10.46 -25.44
CA ASN A 261 0.35 10.40 -24.04
C ASN A 261 -0.66 9.54 -23.28
N VAL A 262 -0.22 8.87 -22.24
CA VAL A 262 -1.08 8.14 -21.31
C VAL A 262 -1.05 8.86 -19.97
N ILE A 263 -2.21 9.29 -19.49
CA ILE A 263 -2.39 9.91 -18.17
C ILE A 263 -3.29 9.00 -17.37
N GLU A 264 -2.73 8.32 -16.38
CA GLU A 264 -3.49 7.53 -15.42
C GLU A 264 -3.79 8.34 -14.16
N ILE A 265 -5.04 8.39 -13.76
CA ILE A 265 -5.50 9.01 -12.53
C ILE A 265 -6.06 7.92 -11.62
N HIS A 266 -5.30 7.60 -10.60
CA HIS A 266 -5.66 6.69 -9.54
C HIS A 266 -6.51 7.45 -8.52
N LEU A 267 -7.77 7.06 -8.40
CA LEU A 267 -8.74 7.63 -7.47
C LEU A 267 -8.70 6.81 -6.18
N GLU A 268 -8.04 7.34 -5.16
CA GLU A 268 -7.85 6.67 -3.88
C GLU A 268 -9.18 6.32 -3.21
N SER A 269 -9.35 5.05 -2.81
CA SER A 269 -10.51 4.54 -2.05
C SER A 269 -11.87 4.83 -2.71
N PHE A 270 -11.93 4.92 -4.04
CA PHE A 270 -13.10 5.40 -4.77
C PHE A 270 -13.95 4.24 -5.31
N GLN A 271 -15.16 4.09 -4.76
CA GLN A 271 -16.11 3.03 -5.13
C GLN A 271 -17.04 3.46 -6.28
N GLN A 272 -17.51 2.49 -7.08
CA GLN A 272 -18.44 2.71 -8.17
C GLN A 272 -19.75 3.38 -7.71
N ASP A 273 -20.20 3.07 -6.50
CA ASP A 273 -21.45 3.58 -5.96
C ASP A 273 -21.43 5.09 -5.66
N LEU A 274 -20.29 5.77 -5.77
CA LEU A 274 -20.17 7.23 -5.74
C LEU A 274 -20.57 7.89 -7.07
N ILE A 275 -20.52 7.14 -8.19
CA ILE A 275 -20.96 7.63 -9.50
C ILE A 275 -22.48 7.74 -9.48
N ASP A 276 -22.98 8.89 -9.94
CA ASP A 276 -24.40 9.28 -9.96
C ASP A 276 -25.06 9.37 -8.56
N LEU A 277 -24.25 9.28 -7.49
CA LEU A 277 -24.76 9.31 -6.12
C LEU A 277 -25.26 10.72 -5.75
N LYS A 278 -26.48 10.75 -5.24
CA LYS A 278 -27.11 11.93 -4.66
C LYS A 278 -27.38 11.69 -3.19
N ILE A 279 -27.00 12.65 -2.36
CA ILE A 279 -27.22 12.60 -0.92
C ILE A 279 -28.04 13.80 -0.47
N LYS A 280 -28.83 13.61 0.58
CA LYS A 280 -29.48 14.74 1.27
C LYS A 280 -28.55 15.25 2.35
N GLY A 281 -27.97 16.42 2.14
CA GLY A 281 -27.02 17.03 3.07
C GLY A 281 -27.65 17.53 4.37
N THR A 282 -26.79 17.91 5.31
CA THR A 282 -27.20 18.50 6.60
C THR A 282 -27.95 19.83 6.44
N ASP A 283 -27.80 20.50 5.29
CA ASP A 283 -28.55 21.70 4.92
C ASP A 283 -29.98 21.42 4.40
N GLY A 284 -30.35 20.13 4.32
CA GLY A 284 -31.64 19.62 3.84
C GLY A 284 -31.82 19.60 2.32
N LYS A 285 -30.81 19.99 1.53
CA LYS A 285 -30.84 19.96 0.08
C LYS A 285 -30.24 18.65 -0.46
N GLU A 286 -30.57 18.35 -1.72
CA GLU A 286 -29.93 17.26 -2.46
C GLU A 286 -28.59 17.75 -3.06
N HIS A 287 -27.52 17.01 -2.84
CA HIS A 287 -26.19 17.24 -3.39
C HIS A 287 -25.74 16.04 -4.25
N VAL A 288 -25.13 16.31 -5.39
CA VAL A 288 -24.45 15.30 -6.21
C VAL A 288 -23.02 15.17 -5.69
N VAL A 289 -22.60 13.95 -5.33
CA VAL A 289 -21.29 13.75 -4.70
C VAL A 289 -20.15 14.01 -5.70
N THR A 290 -20.27 13.51 -6.93
CA THR A 290 -19.19 13.55 -7.93
C THR A 290 -19.69 14.06 -9.28
N PRO A 291 -20.08 15.33 -9.41
CA PRO A 291 -20.72 15.86 -10.61
C PRO A 291 -19.84 15.81 -11.85
N PHE A 292 -18.53 16.02 -11.72
CA PHE A 292 -17.61 15.99 -12.85
C PHE A 292 -17.35 14.55 -13.34
N LEU A 293 -17.04 13.64 -12.43
CA LEU A 293 -16.82 12.22 -12.78
C LEU A 293 -18.09 11.58 -13.35
N ASN A 294 -19.28 11.97 -12.89
CA ASN A 294 -20.55 11.57 -13.50
C ASN A 294 -20.63 12.03 -14.97
N SER A 295 -20.25 13.29 -15.23
CA SER A 295 -20.26 13.82 -16.59
C SER A 295 -19.29 13.09 -17.52
N LEU A 296 -18.13 12.68 -17.00
CA LEU A 296 -17.18 11.84 -17.75
C LEU A 296 -17.75 10.44 -17.99
N TYR A 297 -18.30 9.82 -16.97
CA TYR A 297 -18.84 8.45 -17.03
C TYR A 297 -19.91 8.30 -18.12
N HIS A 298 -20.68 9.35 -18.39
CA HIS A 298 -21.72 9.40 -19.42
C HIS A 298 -21.27 10.07 -20.73
N SER A 299 -19.98 10.46 -20.83
CA SER A 299 -19.48 11.11 -22.03
C SER A 299 -19.32 10.14 -23.21
N ASN A 300 -19.59 10.61 -24.43
CA ASN A 300 -19.41 9.84 -25.66
C ASN A 300 -17.93 9.73 -26.11
N SER A 301 -17.00 10.37 -25.45
CA SER A 301 -15.56 10.15 -25.62
C SER A 301 -15.01 9.07 -24.69
N VAL A 302 -15.80 8.62 -23.70
CA VAL A 302 -15.38 7.75 -22.61
C VAL A 302 -15.97 6.35 -22.76
N TYR A 303 -15.12 5.34 -22.67
CA TYR A 303 -15.51 3.95 -22.46
C TYR A 303 -15.50 3.69 -20.97
N ALA A 304 -16.68 3.62 -20.35
CA ALA A 304 -16.86 3.41 -18.90
C ALA A 304 -17.31 1.98 -18.63
N PHE A 305 -16.77 1.36 -17.57
CA PHE A 305 -17.10 -0.03 -17.23
C PHE A 305 -17.92 -0.08 -15.93
N SER A 306 -19.16 -0.58 -16.01
CA SER A 306 -20.08 -0.63 -14.87
C SER A 306 -19.80 -1.81 -13.92
N ASN A 307 -19.12 -2.85 -14.38
CA ASN A 307 -18.79 -4.06 -13.62
C ASN A 307 -17.26 -4.27 -13.58
N PHE A 308 -16.54 -3.22 -13.26
CA PHE A 308 -15.12 -3.30 -12.99
C PHE A 308 -14.88 -3.47 -11.48
N PHE A 309 -14.15 -4.51 -11.10
CA PHE A 309 -13.92 -4.88 -9.71
C PHE A 309 -12.47 -4.65 -9.32
N ASN A 310 -12.25 -4.09 -8.12
CA ASN A 310 -10.95 -4.22 -7.51
C ASN A 310 -10.70 -5.70 -7.13
N GLN A 311 -9.47 -6.12 -7.29
CA GLN A 311 -9.03 -7.49 -7.02
C GLN A 311 -7.89 -7.51 -6.00
N VAL A 312 -7.78 -6.43 -5.24
CA VAL A 312 -6.74 -6.26 -4.22
C VAL A 312 -6.88 -7.28 -3.09
N GLY A 313 -5.74 -7.61 -2.52
CA GLY A 313 -5.66 -8.35 -1.26
C GLY A 313 -5.26 -7.42 -0.12
N GLN A 314 -4.22 -7.83 0.57
CA GLN A 314 -3.69 -7.12 1.74
C GLN A 314 -2.75 -5.96 1.39
N GLY A 315 -2.25 -5.92 0.16
CA GLY A 315 -1.40 -4.84 -0.34
C GLY A 315 -2.19 -3.58 -0.73
N LYS A 316 -3.53 -3.65 -0.76
CA LYS A 316 -4.40 -2.51 -1.05
C LYS A 316 -3.96 -1.74 -2.30
N THR A 317 -3.74 -0.43 -2.19
CA THR A 317 -3.24 0.44 -3.27
C THR A 317 -2.06 -0.16 -4.03
N SER A 318 -1.08 -0.76 -3.32
CA SER A 318 0.08 -1.38 -4.00
C SER A 318 -0.25 -2.66 -4.77
N ASP A 319 -1.34 -3.35 -4.44
CA ASP A 319 -1.82 -4.49 -5.24
C ASP A 319 -2.52 -4.01 -6.51
N ALA A 320 -3.33 -2.95 -6.43
CA ALA A 320 -3.93 -2.29 -7.59
C ALA A 320 -2.84 -1.80 -8.55
N GLU A 321 -1.86 -1.03 -8.05
CA GLU A 321 -0.70 -0.59 -8.82
C GLU A 321 0.02 -1.76 -9.50
N ASN A 322 0.27 -2.86 -8.76
CA ASN A 322 0.91 -4.04 -9.34
C ASN A 322 0.10 -4.65 -10.48
N MET A 323 -1.22 -4.80 -10.30
CA MET A 323 -2.08 -5.40 -11.33
C MET A 323 -2.15 -4.56 -12.59
N LEU A 324 -2.27 -3.24 -12.45
CA LEU A 324 -2.30 -2.34 -13.59
C LEU A 324 -0.98 -2.30 -14.36
N GLU A 325 0.16 -2.40 -13.65
CA GLU A 325 1.48 -2.29 -14.25
C GLU A 325 2.03 -3.61 -14.82
N THR A 326 1.60 -4.75 -14.29
CA THR A 326 2.24 -6.05 -14.59
C THR A 326 1.26 -7.12 -15.03
N SER A 327 -0.05 -6.88 -14.93
CA SER A 327 -1.10 -7.87 -15.13
C SER A 327 -0.83 -9.18 -14.35
N THR A 328 -0.31 -9.05 -13.10
CA THR A 328 -0.16 -10.13 -12.12
C THR A 328 -0.88 -9.78 -10.83
N PHE A 329 -1.55 -10.74 -10.18
CA PHE A 329 -2.23 -10.48 -8.92
C PHE A 329 -1.26 -10.09 -7.81
N GLY A 330 -1.71 -9.27 -6.85
CA GLY A 330 -1.03 -9.08 -5.58
C GLY A 330 -0.80 -10.41 -4.84
N LEU A 331 0.08 -10.41 -3.83
CA LEU A 331 0.40 -11.64 -3.09
C LEU A 331 -0.82 -12.17 -2.31
N PRO A 332 -0.86 -13.48 -2.00
CA PRO A 332 -1.86 -14.05 -1.09
C PRO A 332 -1.85 -13.42 0.30
N ALA A 333 -0.68 -12.88 0.71
CA ALA A 333 -0.49 -12.23 1.98
C ALA A 333 0.60 -11.15 1.89
N GLY A 334 0.28 -9.95 2.39
CA GLY A 334 1.13 -8.76 2.33
C GLY A 334 1.19 -8.12 0.94
N SER A 335 1.99 -7.08 0.81
CA SER A 335 2.22 -6.35 -0.43
C SER A 335 3.41 -6.91 -1.19
N LEU A 336 3.27 -7.11 -2.50
CA LEU A 336 4.38 -7.48 -3.39
C LEU A 336 5.48 -6.40 -3.36
N PHE A 337 5.09 -5.14 -3.41
CA PHE A 337 6.00 -4.00 -3.38
C PHE A 337 6.85 -3.99 -2.13
N ALA A 338 6.20 -4.07 -0.96
CA ALA A 338 6.89 -4.06 0.33
C ALA A 338 7.82 -5.27 0.51
N LYS A 339 7.38 -6.45 0.03
CA LYS A 339 8.08 -7.71 0.27
C LYS A 339 9.18 -8.00 -0.75
N TYR A 340 8.92 -7.74 -2.01
CA TYR A 340 9.80 -8.16 -3.11
C TYR A 340 10.18 -7.03 -4.07
N GLY A 341 9.61 -5.85 -3.95
CA GLY A 341 9.77 -4.76 -4.90
C GLY A 341 11.21 -4.40 -5.24
N SER A 342 12.14 -4.55 -4.30
CA SER A 342 13.58 -4.28 -4.54
C SER A 342 14.30 -5.37 -5.32
N THR A 343 13.73 -6.58 -5.45
CA THR A 343 14.41 -7.77 -6.01
C THR A 343 13.62 -8.53 -7.05
N GLN A 344 12.39 -8.09 -7.32
CA GLN A 344 11.50 -8.69 -8.29
C GLN A 344 11.90 -8.33 -9.71
N THR A 345 11.84 -9.30 -10.61
CA THR A 345 11.92 -9.05 -12.06
C THR A 345 10.51 -8.75 -12.56
N PHE A 346 10.34 -7.62 -13.24
CA PHE A 346 9.05 -7.21 -13.80
C PHE A 346 9.10 -7.14 -15.34
N GLN A 347 7.95 -7.39 -15.95
CA GLN A 347 7.61 -7.01 -17.32
C GLN A 347 6.50 -5.97 -17.20
N ALA A 348 6.87 -4.74 -16.85
CA ALA A 348 5.92 -3.70 -16.47
C ALA A 348 5.69 -2.70 -17.60
N MET A 349 4.50 -2.10 -17.60
CA MET A 349 4.02 -1.13 -18.59
C MET A 349 5.05 -0.02 -18.91
N PRO A 350 5.66 0.71 -17.92
CA PRO A 350 6.58 1.80 -18.24
C PRO A 350 7.83 1.33 -19.01
N ALA A 351 8.36 0.14 -18.66
CA ALA A 351 9.50 -0.41 -19.39
C ALA A 351 9.13 -0.87 -20.79
N ILE A 352 7.96 -1.47 -20.95
CA ILE A 352 7.46 -1.94 -22.25
C ILE A 352 7.21 -0.74 -23.17
N LEU A 353 6.50 0.28 -22.71
CA LEU A 353 6.22 1.49 -23.49
C LEU A 353 7.50 2.25 -23.89
N ASN A 354 8.45 2.37 -22.95
CA ASN A 354 9.72 3.03 -23.24
C ASN A 354 10.51 2.29 -24.32
N GLN A 355 10.59 0.95 -24.24
CA GLN A 355 11.41 0.15 -25.16
C GLN A 355 10.73 -0.10 -26.51
N THR A 356 9.41 -0.06 -26.57
CA THR A 356 8.65 -0.32 -27.82
C THR A 356 8.45 0.96 -28.64
N ASP A 357 8.01 2.05 -27.99
CA ASP A 357 7.59 3.27 -28.66
C ASP A 357 8.25 4.55 -28.08
N GLY A 358 9.28 4.42 -27.22
CA GLY A 358 10.08 5.53 -26.74
C GLY A 358 9.39 6.45 -25.73
N TYR A 359 8.36 5.96 -25.02
CA TYR A 359 7.67 6.75 -23.99
C TYR A 359 8.61 7.16 -22.87
N SER A 360 8.55 8.41 -22.46
CA SER A 360 9.03 8.81 -21.15
C SER A 360 8.02 8.41 -20.06
N SER A 361 8.44 8.23 -18.82
CA SER A 361 7.51 7.75 -17.79
C SER A 361 7.73 8.42 -16.42
N ALA A 362 6.62 8.65 -15.71
CA ALA A 362 6.63 9.22 -14.36
C ALA A 362 5.49 8.70 -13.49
N VAL A 363 5.73 8.72 -12.17
CA VAL A 363 4.67 8.66 -11.16
C VAL A 363 4.69 9.96 -10.36
N VAL A 364 3.52 10.51 -10.04
CA VAL A 364 3.31 11.68 -9.18
C VAL A 364 2.54 11.22 -7.94
N HIS A 365 3.07 11.47 -6.75
CA HIS A 365 2.47 11.00 -5.51
C HIS A 365 2.69 11.97 -4.34
N GLY A 366 1.62 12.38 -3.69
CA GLY A 366 1.66 13.33 -2.58
C GLY A 366 2.25 12.79 -1.27
N ASN A 367 2.57 11.52 -1.18
CA ASN A 367 3.13 10.88 0.02
C ASN A 367 4.62 10.54 -0.16
N VAL A 368 5.27 10.11 0.93
CA VAL A 368 6.69 9.70 0.91
C VAL A 368 6.92 8.50 -0.01
N GLY A 369 7.90 8.60 -0.87
CA GLY A 369 8.18 7.58 -1.89
C GLY A 369 8.61 6.23 -1.33
N ALA A 370 9.08 6.20 -0.09
CA ALA A 370 9.45 4.96 0.58
C ALA A 370 8.26 4.11 1.06
N PHE A 371 7.07 4.72 1.20
CA PHE A 371 5.86 4.01 1.58
C PHE A 371 5.54 2.90 0.56
N TYR A 372 5.25 1.69 1.02
CA TYR A 372 5.17 0.46 0.21
C TYR A 372 6.45 0.11 -0.57
N ASN A 373 7.62 0.69 -0.22
CA ASN A 373 8.86 0.46 -0.97
C ASN A 373 8.78 0.90 -2.46
N ARG A 374 7.95 1.91 -2.76
CA ARG A 374 7.72 2.41 -4.13
C ARG A 374 9.01 2.88 -4.80
N LEU A 375 9.90 3.57 -4.06
CA LEU A 375 11.21 4.02 -4.57
C LEU A 375 12.00 2.91 -5.27
N ASN A 376 12.02 1.71 -4.70
CA ASN A 376 12.75 0.60 -5.29
C ASN A 376 11.90 -0.16 -6.32
N THR A 377 10.62 -0.33 -6.05
CA THR A 377 9.71 -1.05 -6.94
C THR A 377 9.58 -0.36 -8.29
N TYR A 378 9.41 0.96 -8.33
CA TYR A 378 9.31 1.70 -9.59
C TYR A 378 10.60 1.69 -10.40
N LYS A 379 11.78 1.66 -9.74
CA LYS A 379 13.05 1.43 -10.44
C LYS A 379 13.08 0.06 -11.11
N GLN A 380 12.59 -1.00 -10.43
CA GLN A 380 12.51 -2.33 -11.00
C GLN A 380 11.47 -2.44 -12.13
N MET A 381 10.41 -1.64 -12.08
CA MET A 381 9.40 -1.54 -13.14
C MET A 381 9.84 -0.68 -14.32
N GLY A 382 10.89 0.14 -14.17
CA GLY A 382 11.46 0.96 -15.24
C GLY A 382 10.84 2.34 -15.40
N TYR A 383 10.18 2.88 -14.37
CA TYR A 383 9.80 4.28 -14.36
C TYR A 383 11.01 5.18 -14.38
N GLN A 384 11.06 6.15 -15.29
CA GLN A 384 12.18 7.09 -15.41
C GLN A 384 12.16 8.16 -14.32
N ASN A 385 10.96 8.53 -13.87
CA ASN A 385 10.73 9.55 -12.86
C ASN A 385 9.79 9.07 -11.78
N PHE A 386 10.03 9.52 -10.54
CA PHE A 386 9.08 9.40 -9.44
C PHE A 386 9.09 10.70 -8.65
N PHE A 387 8.05 11.49 -8.81
CA PHE A 387 7.84 12.78 -8.14
C PHE A 387 7.00 12.52 -6.88
N ASP A 388 7.68 12.22 -5.79
CA ASP A 388 7.06 12.01 -4.50
C ASP A 388 6.91 13.31 -3.70
N GLN A 389 6.44 13.23 -2.47
CA GLN A 389 6.26 14.38 -1.58
C GLN A 389 7.47 15.34 -1.50
N SER A 390 8.69 14.84 -1.71
CA SER A 390 9.91 15.65 -1.61
C SER A 390 10.05 16.70 -2.73
N PHE A 391 9.31 16.58 -3.81
CA PHE A 391 9.27 17.52 -4.92
C PHE A 391 8.33 18.70 -4.69
N PHE A 392 7.50 18.67 -3.65
CA PHE A 392 6.43 19.62 -3.42
C PHE A 392 6.60 20.39 -2.10
N ASP A 393 5.89 21.51 -1.95
CA ASP A 393 5.79 22.19 -0.67
C ASP A 393 4.93 21.38 0.31
N ASN A 394 5.58 20.73 1.26
CA ASN A 394 4.97 19.89 2.29
C ASN A 394 4.72 20.64 3.62
N SER A 395 4.50 21.97 3.56
CA SER A 395 4.05 22.74 4.73
C SER A 395 2.70 22.22 5.25
N ALA A 396 2.43 22.38 6.53
CA ALA A 396 1.27 21.79 7.20
C ALA A 396 -0.08 22.16 6.53
N SER A 397 -0.21 23.37 5.99
CA SER A 397 -1.42 23.82 5.28
C SER A 397 -1.67 23.09 3.95
N ASN A 398 -0.60 22.53 3.34
CA ASN A 398 -0.69 21.84 2.06
C ASN A 398 -0.92 20.33 2.21
N MET A 399 -0.91 19.83 3.45
CA MET A 399 -0.97 18.41 3.75
C MET A 399 -2.37 17.97 4.19
N SER A 400 -2.84 16.86 3.65
CA SER A 400 -3.83 15.98 4.26
C SER A 400 -3.13 14.98 5.20
N PRO A 401 -3.85 14.18 5.98
CA PRO A 401 -3.22 13.16 6.85
C PRO A 401 -2.28 12.18 6.13
N TRP A 402 -2.44 12.01 4.82
CA TRP A 402 -1.73 11.01 4.02
C TRP A 402 -0.82 11.60 2.93
N GLY A 403 -0.74 12.90 2.83
CA GLY A 403 0.14 13.52 1.84
C GLY A 403 -0.35 14.88 1.35
N ILE A 404 0.26 15.39 0.29
CA ILE A 404 -0.13 16.64 -0.35
C ILE A 404 -1.58 16.56 -0.82
N LYS A 405 -2.38 17.58 -0.53
CA LYS A 405 -3.78 17.70 -0.96
C LYS A 405 -3.88 17.62 -2.50
N ASP A 406 -4.82 16.84 -3.03
CA ASP A 406 -4.86 16.47 -4.46
C ASP A 406 -4.97 17.66 -5.40
N LYS A 407 -5.73 18.71 -5.05
CA LYS A 407 -5.80 19.94 -5.86
C LYS A 407 -4.41 20.61 -5.99
N LEU A 408 -3.62 20.62 -4.91
CA LEU A 408 -2.23 21.11 -4.93
C LEU A 408 -1.32 20.16 -5.70
N LEU A 409 -1.45 18.84 -5.49
CA LEU A 409 -0.64 17.84 -6.18
C LEU A 409 -0.73 17.98 -7.69
N PHE A 410 -1.94 18.07 -8.23
CA PHE A 410 -2.14 18.27 -9.67
C PHE A 410 -1.55 19.59 -10.16
N ARG A 411 -1.81 20.70 -9.47
CA ARG A 411 -1.31 22.02 -9.84
C ARG A 411 0.22 22.09 -9.79
N ASP A 412 0.80 21.69 -8.69
CA ASP A 412 2.23 21.89 -8.42
C ASP A 412 3.10 20.87 -9.18
N SER A 413 2.50 19.81 -9.73
CA SER A 413 3.17 18.89 -10.66
C SER A 413 3.29 19.44 -12.10
N VAL A 414 2.59 20.50 -12.47
CA VAL A 414 2.61 21.07 -13.83
C VAL A 414 4.03 21.40 -14.31
N PRO A 415 4.90 22.06 -13.50
CA PRO A 415 6.28 22.35 -13.93
C PRO A 415 7.11 21.08 -14.22
N LEU A 416 6.78 19.94 -13.64
CA LEU A 416 7.44 18.66 -13.89
C LEU A 416 6.83 17.97 -15.12
N LEU A 417 5.51 17.95 -15.24
CA LEU A 417 4.77 17.39 -16.36
C LEU A 417 5.15 18.06 -17.70
N GLU A 418 5.20 19.39 -17.74
CA GLU A 418 5.51 20.15 -18.97
C GLU A 418 6.93 19.94 -19.50
N GLN A 419 7.84 19.42 -18.66
CA GLN A 419 9.22 19.07 -19.05
C GLN A 419 9.35 17.65 -19.62
N MET A 420 8.34 16.79 -19.46
CA MET A 420 8.42 15.42 -19.96
C MET A 420 8.36 15.36 -21.48
N GLN A 421 9.21 14.51 -22.07
CA GLN A 421 9.17 14.24 -23.52
C GLN A 421 7.94 13.43 -23.89
N GLN A 422 7.26 13.83 -24.97
CA GLN A 422 6.07 13.12 -25.48
C GLN A 422 6.49 12.09 -26.56
N PRO A 423 5.80 10.94 -26.68
CA PRO A 423 4.72 10.55 -25.80
C PRO A 423 5.23 10.19 -24.40
N PHE A 424 4.44 10.44 -23.38
CA PHE A 424 4.73 10.05 -22.02
C PHE A 424 3.63 9.15 -21.43
N TYR A 425 4.04 8.35 -20.44
CA TYR A 425 3.17 7.58 -19.56
C TYR A 425 3.31 8.13 -18.14
N ILE A 426 2.29 8.78 -17.62
CA ILE A 426 2.30 9.36 -16.28
C ILE A 426 1.13 8.87 -15.46
N LYS A 427 1.42 8.51 -14.19
CA LYS A 427 0.44 8.09 -13.20
C LYS A 427 0.37 9.09 -12.06
N TYR A 428 -0.83 9.51 -11.72
CA TYR A 428 -1.14 10.33 -10.55
C TYR A 428 -1.78 9.46 -9.46
N LEU A 429 -1.17 9.38 -8.29
CA LEU A 429 -1.71 8.70 -7.11
C LEU A 429 -2.28 9.74 -6.17
N THR A 430 -3.60 9.87 -6.10
CA THR A 430 -4.30 10.77 -5.20
C THR A 430 -4.29 10.26 -3.76
N VAL A 431 -4.49 11.13 -2.77
CA VAL A 431 -4.38 10.76 -1.34
C VAL A 431 -5.42 11.40 -0.45
N THR A 432 -6.14 12.46 -0.89
CA THR A 432 -7.03 13.20 0.00
C THR A 432 -8.26 12.37 0.41
N ASN A 433 -8.75 11.52 -0.51
CA ASN A 433 -9.86 10.60 -0.25
C ASN A 433 -9.40 9.29 0.42
N HIS A 434 -8.44 9.36 1.34
CA HIS A 434 -7.94 8.20 2.09
C HIS A 434 -8.55 8.14 3.49
N LEU A 435 -8.76 6.92 4.01
CA LEU A 435 -9.16 6.67 5.40
C LEU A 435 -8.18 7.42 6.34
N THR A 436 -8.63 8.34 7.15
CA THR A 436 -9.86 8.60 7.91
C THR A 436 -10.85 9.60 7.28
N TYR A 437 -10.71 9.96 6.01
CA TYR A 437 -11.60 10.87 5.28
C TYR A 437 -11.81 12.21 6.01
N THR A 438 -10.72 12.84 6.40
CA THR A 438 -10.74 14.12 7.12
C THR A 438 -10.17 15.22 6.22
N MET A 439 -10.80 16.38 6.28
CA MET A 439 -10.43 17.56 5.51
C MET A 439 -10.47 18.79 6.39
N ASP A 440 -9.59 19.77 6.13
CA ASP A 440 -9.59 21.05 6.82
C ASP A 440 -10.82 21.87 6.41
N ASP A 441 -11.35 22.68 7.33
CA ASP A 441 -12.56 23.46 7.08
C ASP A 441 -12.39 24.42 5.89
N GLU A 442 -11.19 24.94 5.66
CA GLU A 442 -10.87 25.87 4.57
C GLU A 442 -10.89 25.22 3.17
N ASP A 443 -10.77 23.89 3.08
CA ASP A 443 -10.78 23.13 1.82
C ASP A 443 -12.17 22.63 1.44
N ARG A 444 -13.15 22.78 2.33
CA ARG A 444 -14.54 22.35 2.10
C ARG A 444 -15.23 23.25 1.09
N ASP A 445 -15.99 22.63 0.20
CA ASP A 445 -16.86 23.40 -0.71
C ASP A 445 -18.04 23.97 0.08
N PRO A 446 -18.20 25.30 0.17
CA PRO A 446 -19.32 25.91 0.88
C PRO A 446 -20.68 25.61 0.25
N ASN A 447 -20.73 25.07 -0.96
CA ASN A 447 -21.95 24.69 -1.67
C ASN A 447 -22.28 23.21 -1.56
N PHE A 448 -21.45 22.42 -0.91
CA PHE A 448 -21.65 20.99 -0.67
C PHE A 448 -21.78 20.72 0.83
N ALA A 449 -22.90 20.15 1.23
CA ALA A 449 -23.13 19.70 2.59
C ALA A 449 -23.18 18.16 2.62
N THR A 450 -22.26 17.55 3.36
CA THR A 450 -22.29 16.11 3.60
C THR A 450 -23.45 15.70 4.51
N VAL A 451 -23.65 14.42 4.71
CA VAL A 451 -24.69 13.84 5.54
C VAL A 451 -24.34 13.91 7.03
N ASP A 452 -25.32 13.64 7.89
CA ASP A 452 -25.12 13.28 9.31
C ASP A 452 -25.62 11.83 9.48
N SER A 453 -24.76 10.89 9.13
CA SER A 453 -25.04 9.44 9.19
C SER A 453 -24.93 8.87 10.62
N GLY A 454 -24.42 9.67 11.56
CA GLY A 454 -24.01 9.23 12.89
C GLY A 454 -22.63 8.54 12.90
N ASP A 455 -21.98 8.42 11.74
CA ASP A 455 -20.62 7.91 11.56
C ASP A 455 -19.76 8.92 10.80
N LYS A 456 -18.81 9.53 11.49
CA LYS A 456 -17.94 10.57 10.92
C LYS A 456 -17.09 10.09 9.76
N LEU A 457 -16.81 8.79 9.69
CA LEU A 457 -16.03 8.22 8.59
C LEU A 457 -16.87 8.23 7.30
N VAL A 458 -18.13 7.85 7.38
CA VAL A 458 -19.07 7.91 6.24
C VAL A 458 -19.34 9.34 5.81
N ASP A 459 -19.56 10.25 6.76
CA ASP A 459 -19.78 11.66 6.48
C ASP A 459 -18.58 12.28 5.75
N GLY A 460 -17.36 12.00 6.24
CA GLY A 460 -16.13 12.46 5.65
C GLY A 460 -15.83 11.82 4.28
N TYR A 461 -16.27 10.58 4.05
CA TYR A 461 -16.06 9.88 2.78
C TYR A 461 -16.73 10.59 1.61
N PHE A 462 -17.96 11.06 1.78
CA PHE A 462 -18.65 11.84 0.75
C PHE A 462 -17.99 13.21 0.52
N GLU A 463 -17.51 13.84 1.59
CA GLU A 463 -16.85 15.14 1.54
C GLU A 463 -15.50 15.08 0.80
N THR A 464 -14.67 14.09 1.15
CA THR A 464 -13.36 13.92 0.48
C THR A 464 -13.49 13.40 -0.95
N ALA A 465 -14.52 12.59 -1.25
CA ALA A 465 -14.83 12.18 -2.62
C ALA A 465 -15.26 13.37 -3.49
N HIS A 466 -16.06 14.30 -2.95
CA HIS A 466 -16.44 15.54 -3.63
C HIS A 466 -15.23 16.43 -3.91
N TYR A 467 -14.32 16.57 -2.94
CA TYR A 467 -13.06 17.29 -3.13
C TYR A 467 -12.19 16.68 -4.24
N LEU A 468 -12.08 15.34 -4.26
CA LEU A 468 -11.33 14.64 -5.30
C LEU A 468 -11.97 14.85 -6.68
N ASP A 469 -13.28 14.81 -6.80
CA ASP A 469 -14.01 15.13 -8.04
C ASP A 469 -13.64 16.52 -8.59
N GLN A 470 -13.63 17.53 -7.71
CA GLN A 470 -13.21 18.89 -8.06
C GLN A 470 -11.73 18.96 -8.46
N ALA A 471 -10.85 18.23 -7.76
CA ALA A 471 -9.43 18.19 -8.09
C ALA A 471 -9.18 17.63 -9.51
N VAL A 472 -9.89 16.54 -9.85
CA VAL A 472 -9.82 15.94 -11.18
C VAL A 472 -10.40 16.90 -12.24
N GLN A 473 -11.50 17.58 -11.94
CA GLN A 473 -12.09 18.58 -12.84
C GLN A 473 -11.09 19.69 -13.19
N GLN A 474 -10.44 20.28 -12.17
CA GLN A 474 -9.45 21.35 -12.37
C GLN A 474 -8.26 20.89 -13.20
N PHE A 475 -7.81 19.64 -13.00
CA PHE A 475 -6.76 19.07 -13.82
C PHE A 475 -7.19 18.85 -15.29
N PHE A 476 -8.39 18.34 -15.53
CA PHE A 476 -8.93 18.22 -16.89
C PHE A 476 -9.07 19.57 -17.59
N ASP A 477 -9.50 20.61 -16.88
CA ASP A 477 -9.60 21.96 -17.42
C ASP A 477 -8.21 22.50 -17.82
N TYR A 478 -7.18 22.21 -17.01
CA TYR A 478 -5.80 22.53 -17.39
C TYR A 478 -5.33 21.72 -18.60
N LEU A 479 -5.57 20.40 -18.64
CA LEU A 479 -5.18 19.58 -19.79
C LEU A 479 -5.78 20.07 -21.10
N LYS A 480 -7.05 20.53 -21.09
CA LYS A 480 -7.71 21.15 -22.25
C LYS A 480 -7.06 22.48 -22.63
N LYS A 481 -6.80 23.36 -21.69
CA LYS A 481 -6.17 24.69 -21.95
C LYS A 481 -4.74 24.54 -22.48
N SER A 482 -3.97 23.61 -21.96
CA SER A 482 -2.57 23.37 -22.38
C SER A 482 -2.46 22.58 -23.70
N GLY A 483 -3.57 22.04 -24.23
CA GLY A 483 -3.59 21.20 -25.43
C GLY A 483 -3.02 19.79 -25.21
N LEU A 484 -2.82 19.37 -23.98
CA LEU A 484 -2.44 17.99 -23.65
C LEU A 484 -3.63 17.03 -23.76
N TYR A 485 -4.85 17.51 -23.51
CA TYR A 485 -6.05 16.68 -23.56
C TYR A 485 -6.19 15.95 -24.89
N GLU A 486 -6.14 16.67 -26.00
CA GLU A 486 -6.31 16.12 -27.35
C GLU A 486 -5.18 15.18 -27.77
N LYS A 487 -4.02 15.27 -27.12
CA LYS A 487 -2.83 14.44 -27.39
C LYS A 487 -2.75 13.23 -26.48
N SER A 488 -3.70 13.06 -25.57
CA SER A 488 -3.66 12.03 -24.54
C SER A 488 -4.78 11.00 -24.67
N ILE A 489 -4.59 9.86 -24.04
CA ILE A 489 -5.61 8.97 -23.53
C ILE A 489 -5.59 9.12 -22.00
N ILE A 490 -6.75 9.31 -21.39
CA ILE A 490 -6.85 9.50 -19.94
C ILE A 490 -7.58 8.31 -19.34
N VAL A 491 -6.95 7.67 -18.39
CA VAL A 491 -7.47 6.48 -17.69
C VAL A 491 -7.73 6.86 -16.24
N LEU A 492 -8.97 6.68 -15.79
CA LEU A 492 -9.35 6.91 -14.40
C LEU A 492 -9.83 5.58 -13.81
N TYR A 493 -9.36 5.27 -12.60
CA TYR A 493 -9.80 4.07 -11.89
C TYR A 493 -9.79 4.27 -10.38
N GLY A 494 -10.78 3.69 -9.70
CA GLY A 494 -10.70 3.51 -8.25
C GLY A 494 -9.86 2.29 -7.92
N ASP A 495 -8.99 2.40 -6.93
CA ASP A 495 -8.03 1.34 -6.60
C ASP A 495 -8.60 0.26 -5.69
N HIS A 496 -9.43 0.62 -4.74
CA HIS A 496 -10.12 -0.31 -3.85
C HIS A 496 -11.32 0.34 -3.16
N TYR A 497 -12.01 -0.45 -2.35
CA TYR A 497 -13.13 0.02 -1.55
C TYR A 497 -12.70 1.09 -0.52
N GLY A 498 -13.56 2.07 -0.30
CA GLY A 498 -13.38 3.10 0.73
C GLY A 498 -13.87 2.62 2.09
N VAL A 499 -15.19 2.54 2.25
CA VAL A 499 -15.82 2.15 3.52
C VAL A 499 -15.91 0.62 3.63
N SER A 500 -15.67 0.08 4.82
CA SER A 500 -15.69 -1.37 5.06
C SER A 500 -16.01 -1.73 6.51
N GLY A 501 -16.27 -3.00 6.79
CA GLY A 501 -16.46 -3.51 8.14
C GLY A 501 -17.76 -3.02 8.80
N SER A 502 -17.66 -2.49 10.03
CA SER A 502 -18.82 -2.02 10.82
C SER A 502 -19.47 -0.78 10.21
N ASP A 503 -18.69 0.04 9.51
CA ASP A 503 -19.09 1.35 9.03
C ASP A 503 -19.99 1.24 7.78
N LEU A 504 -20.02 0.05 7.14
CA LEU A 504 -20.96 -0.28 6.06
C LEU A 504 -22.42 -0.13 6.46
N LYS A 505 -22.76 -0.34 7.74
CA LYS A 505 -24.14 -0.14 8.22
C LYS A 505 -24.57 1.32 8.14
N ALA A 506 -23.65 2.25 8.35
CA ALA A 506 -23.93 3.68 8.24
C ALA A 506 -23.94 4.13 6.77
N LEU A 507 -23.12 3.51 5.90
CA LEU A 507 -23.08 3.82 4.47
C LEU A 507 -24.29 3.28 3.71
N ALA A 508 -24.74 2.07 4.01
CA ALA A 508 -25.75 1.31 3.27
C ALA A 508 -27.00 2.10 2.87
N PRO A 509 -27.65 2.88 3.76
CA PRO A 509 -28.87 3.65 3.41
C PRO A 509 -28.64 4.69 2.31
N TYR A 510 -27.44 5.22 2.17
CA TYR A 510 -27.13 6.25 1.17
C TYR A 510 -26.85 5.69 -0.21
N ILE A 511 -26.43 4.43 -0.29
CA ILE A 511 -26.09 3.75 -1.55
C ILE A 511 -27.15 2.73 -1.98
N GLY A 512 -28.36 2.82 -1.40
CA GLY A 512 -29.52 2.04 -1.83
C GLY A 512 -29.68 0.65 -1.19
N TYR A 513 -28.94 0.36 -0.10
CA TYR A 513 -29.08 -0.86 0.69
C TYR A 513 -29.77 -0.60 2.01
N THR A 514 -30.42 -1.64 2.57
CA THR A 514 -30.91 -1.59 3.95
C THR A 514 -29.85 -2.16 4.89
N SER A 515 -29.56 -1.44 5.98
CA SER A 515 -28.50 -1.82 6.93
C SER A 515 -28.70 -3.19 7.59
N ASP A 516 -29.98 -3.63 7.74
CA ASP A 516 -30.31 -4.90 8.39
C ASP A 516 -30.22 -6.11 7.44
N ASP A 517 -30.34 -5.88 6.13
CA ASP A 517 -30.30 -6.93 5.10
C ASP A 517 -28.94 -7.01 4.38
N PHE A 518 -27.97 -6.16 4.77
CA PHE A 518 -26.66 -6.11 4.15
C PHE A 518 -25.91 -7.43 4.33
N ASN A 519 -25.59 -8.08 3.24
CA ASN A 519 -25.03 -9.44 3.22
C ASN A 519 -23.70 -9.55 2.47
N SER A 520 -23.19 -10.77 2.29
CA SER A 520 -21.90 -11.00 1.63
C SER A 520 -21.92 -10.74 0.12
N PHE A 521 -23.10 -10.80 -0.53
CA PHE A 521 -23.25 -10.40 -1.92
C PHE A 521 -23.08 -8.88 -2.05
N ASP A 522 -23.78 -8.11 -1.22
CA ASP A 522 -23.71 -6.65 -1.23
C ASP A 522 -22.28 -6.17 -1.00
N ASN A 523 -21.61 -6.78 -0.02
CA ASN A 523 -20.18 -6.49 0.22
C ASN A 523 -19.28 -6.85 -0.98
N THR A 524 -19.65 -7.86 -1.77
CA THR A 524 -18.93 -8.22 -3.00
C THR A 524 -19.20 -7.20 -4.10
N MET A 525 -20.44 -6.73 -4.23
CA MET A 525 -20.79 -5.69 -5.22
C MET A 525 -20.14 -4.34 -4.91
N LEU A 526 -19.92 -4.01 -3.63
CA LEU A 526 -19.16 -2.84 -3.19
C LEU A 526 -17.64 -2.93 -3.50
N GLN A 527 -17.15 -4.06 -4.02
CA GLN A 527 -15.80 -4.13 -4.57
C GLN A 527 -15.71 -3.54 -5.99
N ARG A 528 -16.81 -3.09 -6.58
CA ARG A 528 -16.77 -2.36 -7.85
C ARG A 528 -16.15 -0.98 -7.63
N THR A 529 -15.27 -0.62 -8.55
CA THR A 529 -14.68 0.71 -8.64
C THR A 529 -14.88 1.25 -10.06
N PRO A 530 -14.98 2.57 -10.27
CA PRO A 530 -15.08 3.09 -11.63
C PRO A 530 -13.80 2.79 -12.42
N PHE A 531 -13.98 2.42 -13.68
CA PHE A 531 -12.91 2.36 -14.65
C PHE A 531 -13.38 3.05 -15.93
N MET A 532 -12.65 4.08 -16.33
CA MET A 532 -12.99 4.94 -17.45
C MET A 532 -11.77 5.15 -18.33
N VAL A 533 -11.95 5.05 -19.65
CA VAL A 533 -10.93 5.35 -20.65
C VAL A 533 -11.46 6.46 -21.54
N ASP A 534 -10.97 7.68 -21.34
CA ASP A 534 -11.29 8.84 -22.16
C ASP A 534 -10.31 8.95 -23.32
N ILE A 535 -10.84 8.91 -24.56
CA ILE A 535 -10.06 9.05 -25.78
C ILE A 535 -10.59 10.27 -26.55
N PRO A 536 -10.00 11.44 -26.33
CA PRO A 536 -10.42 12.67 -26.99
C PRO A 536 -10.52 12.52 -28.51
N GLY A 537 -11.62 13.03 -29.06
CA GLY A 537 -11.95 12.90 -30.48
C GLY A 537 -12.75 11.65 -30.86
N ARG A 538 -12.97 10.71 -29.94
CA ARG A 538 -13.96 9.63 -30.13
C ARG A 538 -15.36 10.13 -29.82
N THR A 539 -16.34 9.47 -30.43
CA THR A 539 -17.78 9.79 -30.27
C THR A 539 -18.63 8.53 -30.12
N ASP A 540 -17.99 7.38 -29.96
CA ASP A 540 -18.60 6.06 -29.80
C ASP A 540 -18.34 5.45 -28.40
N GLY A 541 -17.85 6.26 -27.47
CA GLY A 541 -17.76 5.90 -26.07
C GLY A 541 -19.14 5.61 -25.48
N HIS A 542 -19.19 4.67 -24.56
CA HIS A 542 -20.43 4.21 -23.93
C HIS A 542 -20.13 3.40 -22.66
N ILE A 543 -21.17 3.14 -21.89
CA ILE A 543 -21.07 2.27 -20.71
C ILE A 543 -21.04 0.81 -21.13
N ILE A 544 -20.03 0.08 -20.67
CA ILE A 544 -19.76 -1.34 -20.97
C ILE A 544 -20.07 -2.15 -19.73
N ASN A 545 -20.96 -3.14 -19.88
CA ASN A 545 -21.43 -3.95 -18.74
C ASN A 545 -20.68 -5.29 -18.57
N THR A 546 -19.55 -5.48 -19.25
CA THR A 546 -18.71 -6.67 -19.13
C THR A 546 -18.08 -6.75 -17.74
N TYR A 547 -18.03 -7.95 -17.18
CA TYR A 547 -17.38 -8.21 -15.90
C TYR A 547 -15.87 -8.25 -16.06
N THR A 548 -15.17 -7.28 -15.48
CA THR A 548 -13.73 -7.05 -15.62
C THR A 548 -13.10 -6.67 -14.27
N GLY A 549 -11.79 -6.63 -14.22
CA GLY A 549 -11.07 -6.21 -13.02
C GLY A 549 -9.71 -5.62 -13.33
N GLU A 550 -9.02 -5.20 -12.29
CA GLU A 550 -7.71 -4.51 -12.36
C GLU A 550 -6.66 -5.27 -13.16
N ILE A 551 -6.69 -6.61 -13.09
CA ILE A 551 -5.76 -7.48 -13.82
C ILE A 551 -5.86 -7.31 -15.34
N ASP A 552 -7.00 -6.86 -15.85
CA ASP A 552 -7.32 -6.72 -17.29
C ASP A 552 -6.86 -5.38 -17.87
N VAL A 553 -6.43 -4.42 -17.04
CA VAL A 553 -6.11 -3.04 -17.46
C VAL A 553 -4.89 -3.01 -18.38
N MET A 554 -3.77 -3.61 -17.95
CA MET A 554 -2.52 -3.58 -18.72
C MET A 554 -2.68 -4.11 -20.14
N PRO A 555 -3.17 -5.36 -20.41
CA PRO A 555 -3.33 -5.84 -21.78
C PRO A 555 -4.32 -5.01 -22.58
N THR A 556 -5.31 -4.38 -21.94
CA THR A 556 -6.26 -3.48 -22.59
C THR A 556 -5.56 -2.22 -23.10
N LEU A 557 -4.81 -1.54 -22.23
CA LEU A 557 -4.10 -0.31 -22.60
C LEU A 557 -3.01 -0.57 -23.64
N GLU A 558 -2.26 -1.65 -23.51
CA GLU A 558 -1.24 -2.04 -24.50
C GLU A 558 -1.87 -2.24 -25.88
N HIS A 559 -3.02 -2.92 -25.97
CA HIS A 559 -3.73 -3.09 -27.24
C HIS A 559 -4.25 -1.76 -27.79
N LEU A 560 -4.81 -0.87 -26.96
CA LEU A 560 -5.23 0.47 -27.40
C LEU A 560 -4.05 1.29 -27.94
N LEU A 561 -2.86 1.09 -27.40
CA LEU A 561 -1.60 1.72 -27.85
C LEU A 561 -0.96 1.00 -29.04
N GLY A 562 -1.49 -0.14 -29.48
CA GLY A 562 -1.01 -0.90 -30.64
C GLY A 562 0.15 -1.87 -30.32
N ILE A 563 0.30 -2.26 -29.07
CA ILE A 563 1.33 -3.20 -28.62
C ILE A 563 0.75 -4.61 -28.59
N ASN A 564 1.47 -5.56 -29.17
CA ASN A 564 1.12 -6.99 -29.11
C ASN A 564 1.62 -7.59 -27.78
N THR A 565 0.69 -8.08 -26.96
CA THR A 565 0.93 -8.60 -25.61
C THR A 565 1.36 -10.06 -25.57
N GLN A 566 1.26 -10.82 -26.68
CA GLN A 566 1.42 -12.27 -26.71
C GLN A 566 2.75 -12.79 -26.15
N LYS A 567 3.81 -11.99 -26.24
CA LYS A 567 5.15 -12.36 -25.74
C LYS A 567 5.35 -12.09 -24.26
N TYR A 568 4.44 -11.40 -23.59
CA TYR A 568 4.55 -11.05 -22.18
C TYR A 568 3.77 -12.03 -21.30
N VAL A 569 4.18 -12.15 -20.05
CA VAL A 569 3.50 -12.99 -19.04
C VAL A 569 2.45 -12.15 -18.33
N GLN A 570 1.23 -12.20 -18.83
CA GLN A 570 0.08 -11.41 -18.34
C GLN A 570 -1.11 -12.32 -18.06
N PHE A 571 -1.79 -12.09 -16.93
CA PHE A 571 -2.93 -12.90 -16.52
C PHE A 571 -4.29 -12.26 -16.82
N GLY A 572 -4.31 -11.00 -17.15
CA GLY A 572 -5.49 -10.25 -17.60
C GLY A 572 -5.88 -10.58 -19.04
N GLN A 573 -7.04 -10.09 -19.44
CA GLN A 573 -7.56 -10.18 -20.80
C GLN A 573 -7.97 -8.78 -21.28
N ASP A 574 -7.66 -8.45 -22.53
CA ASP A 574 -8.14 -7.21 -23.15
C ASP A 574 -9.67 -7.07 -23.01
N MET A 575 -10.11 -6.01 -22.39
CA MET A 575 -11.52 -5.74 -22.09
C MET A 575 -12.38 -5.56 -23.34
N PHE A 576 -11.78 -5.18 -24.47
CA PHE A 576 -12.43 -5.01 -25.77
C PHE A 576 -12.36 -6.23 -26.68
N ALA A 577 -11.58 -7.26 -26.31
CA ALA A 577 -11.41 -8.44 -27.12
C ALA A 577 -12.68 -9.31 -27.14
N SER A 578 -12.99 -9.91 -28.30
CA SER A 578 -14.03 -10.93 -28.41
C SER A 578 -13.56 -12.25 -27.79
N GLY A 579 -14.50 -13.02 -27.25
CA GLY A 579 -14.21 -14.34 -26.67
C GLY A 579 -13.64 -14.30 -25.25
N ARG A 580 -13.72 -13.17 -24.58
CA ARG A 580 -13.40 -13.05 -23.14
C ARG A 580 -14.12 -14.11 -22.32
N GLN A 581 -13.42 -14.57 -21.29
CA GLN A 581 -14.06 -15.34 -20.23
C GLN A 581 -14.72 -14.35 -19.25
N ASP A 582 -16.03 -14.35 -19.21
CA ASP A 582 -16.80 -13.36 -18.45
C ASP A 582 -16.93 -13.76 -16.97
N TYR A 583 -15.80 -13.67 -16.26
CA TYR A 583 -15.73 -13.81 -14.81
C TYR A 583 -14.61 -12.93 -14.23
N VAL A 584 -14.84 -12.47 -13.02
CA VAL A 584 -13.85 -11.78 -12.19
C VAL A 584 -13.38 -12.71 -11.09
N ALA A 585 -12.10 -12.98 -11.02
CA ALA A 585 -11.48 -13.71 -9.91
C ALA A 585 -11.18 -12.76 -8.77
N LEU A 586 -11.76 -13.00 -7.59
CA LEU A 586 -11.46 -12.22 -6.40
C LEU A 586 -10.24 -12.81 -5.67
N ARG A 587 -9.43 -11.95 -5.04
CA ARG A 587 -8.20 -12.40 -4.37
C ARG A 587 -8.43 -13.44 -3.27
N ASN A 588 -9.60 -13.46 -2.65
CA ASN A 588 -10.01 -14.42 -1.63
C ASN A 588 -10.47 -15.79 -2.20
N GLY A 589 -10.35 -16.00 -3.52
CA GLY A 589 -10.75 -17.19 -4.24
C GLY A 589 -12.26 -17.27 -4.56
N GLY A 590 -13.02 -16.20 -4.25
CA GLY A 590 -14.37 -15.99 -4.76
C GLY A 590 -14.36 -15.59 -6.23
N PHE A 591 -15.55 -15.42 -6.81
CA PHE A 591 -15.71 -14.94 -8.17
C PHE A 591 -17.05 -14.24 -8.39
N VAL A 592 -17.10 -13.38 -9.38
CA VAL A 592 -18.31 -12.77 -9.91
C VAL A 592 -18.43 -13.13 -11.38
N THR A 593 -19.61 -13.60 -11.79
CA THR A 593 -19.95 -13.86 -13.21
C THR A 593 -21.29 -13.20 -13.52
N PRO A 594 -21.73 -13.12 -14.76
CA PRO A 594 -23.03 -12.55 -15.10
C PRO A 594 -24.24 -13.25 -14.45
N THR A 595 -24.08 -14.48 -13.99
CA THR A 595 -25.20 -15.31 -13.47
C THR A 595 -25.04 -15.70 -12.01
N ILE A 596 -23.83 -16.00 -11.55
CA ILE A 596 -23.57 -16.50 -10.19
C ILE A 596 -22.41 -15.75 -9.57
N THR A 597 -22.61 -15.29 -8.34
CA THR A 597 -21.58 -14.72 -7.47
C THR A 597 -21.27 -15.66 -6.32
N LEU A 598 -19.98 -15.94 -6.12
CA LEU A 598 -19.42 -16.60 -4.94
C LEU A 598 -18.53 -15.57 -4.20
N PRO A 599 -18.94 -15.05 -3.03
CA PRO A 599 -18.22 -13.97 -2.34
C PRO A 599 -16.79 -14.32 -1.90
N SER A 600 -16.54 -15.58 -1.54
CA SER A 600 -15.21 -16.08 -1.21
C SER A 600 -15.15 -17.59 -1.42
N LEU A 601 -13.94 -18.15 -1.53
CA LEU A 601 -13.73 -19.59 -1.66
C LEU A 601 -14.44 -20.42 -0.56
N ASN A 602 -14.46 -19.88 0.66
CA ASN A 602 -15.03 -20.53 1.84
C ASN A 602 -16.51 -20.18 2.07
N SER A 603 -17.14 -19.38 1.20
CA SER A 603 -18.56 -19.06 1.31
C SER A 603 -19.39 -20.32 1.13
N ARG A 604 -20.42 -20.47 1.98
CA ARG A 604 -21.47 -21.53 1.87
C ARG A 604 -22.62 -21.08 0.98
N TYR A 605 -22.68 -19.78 0.65
CA TYR A 605 -23.78 -19.16 -0.06
C TYR A 605 -23.35 -18.79 -1.48
N TYR A 606 -24.25 -19.04 -2.41
CA TYR A 606 -24.18 -18.58 -3.80
C TYR A 606 -25.32 -17.59 -4.02
N TYR A 607 -25.07 -16.63 -4.88
CA TYR A 607 -26.05 -15.61 -5.17
C TYR A 607 -26.27 -15.52 -6.68
N ASP A 608 -27.51 -15.30 -7.09
CA ASP A 608 -27.82 -14.87 -8.44
C ASP A 608 -27.28 -13.44 -8.63
N THR A 609 -26.41 -13.25 -9.59
CA THR A 609 -25.70 -11.98 -9.76
C THR A 609 -26.60 -10.84 -10.20
N GLN A 610 -27.69 -11.15 -10.93
CA GLN A 610 -28.61 -10.15 -11.46
C GLN A 610 -29.60 -9.65 -10.43
N THR A 611 -30.06 -10.55 -9.54
CA THR A 611 -31.08 -10.23 -8.56
C THR A 611 -30.55 -10.02 -7.15
N GLY A 612 -29.31 -10.44 -6.87
CA GLY A 612 -28.72 -10.43 -5.53
C GLY A 612 -29.31 -11.48 -4.57
N LEU A 613 -30.26 -12.28 -5.04
CA LEU A 613 -30.90 -13.26 -4.19
C LEU A 613 -30.02 -14.48 -3.95
N GLN A 614 -30.02 -14.98 -2.72
CA GLN A 614 -29.34 -16.20 -2.38
C GLN A 614 -29.95 -17.38 -3.11
N ILE A 615 -29.11 -18.25 -3.66
CA ILE A 615 -29.50 -19.50 -4.30
C ILE A 615 -29.46 -20.61 -3.24
N ASP A 616 -30.60 -21.03 -2.76
CA ASP A 616 -30.69 -22.06 -1.72
C ASP A 616 -30.20 -23.42 -2.19
N LYS A 617 -30.42 -23.75 -3.46
CA LYS A 617 -29.98 -25.02 -4.06
C LYS A 617 -29.61 -24.81 -5.52
N LEU A 618 -28.37 -25.13 -5.85
CA LEU A 618 -27.89 -25.13 -7.24
C LEU A 618 -28.56 -26.28 -8.03
N THR A 619 -28.89 -26.00 -9.27
CA THR A 619 -29.23 -27.05 -10.25
C THR A 619 -27.93 -27.78 -10.66
N PRO A 620 -28.02 -29.02 -11.23
CA PRO A 620 -26.85 -29.77 -11.69
C PRO A 620 -25.99 -28.98 -12.70
N ALA A 621 -26.62 -28.19 -13.57
CA ALA A 621 -25.90 -27.32 -14.51
C ALA A 621 -25.14 -26.19 -13.81
N GLN A 622 -25.76 -25.55 -12.82
CA GLN A 622 -25.10 -24.53 -11.99
C GLN A 622 -23.98 -25.13 -11.13
N GLU A 623 -24.15 -26.33 -10.58
CA GLU A 623 -23.09 -27.02 -9.83
C GLU A 623 -21.85 -27.29 -10.71
N ALA A 624 -22.07 -27.78 -11.94
CA ALA A 624 -20.99 -28.00 -12.90
C ALA A 624 -20.30 -26.69 -13.28
N TYR A 625 -21.07 -25.62 -13.53
CA TYR A 625 -20.54 -24.28 -13.84
C TYR A 625 -19.72 -23.70 -12.68
N VAL A 626 -20.26 -23.73 -11.47
CA VAL A 626 -19.56 -23.25 -10.25
C VAL A 626 -18.26 -24.03 -10.03
N LYS A 627 -18.30 -25.37 -10.18
CA LYS A 627 -17.09 -26.20 -10.04
C LYS A 627 -16.02 -25.79 -11.06
N SER A 628 -16.39 -25.69 -12.33
CA SER A 628 -15.47 -25.29 -13.40
C SER A 628 -14.91 -23.88 -13.16
N THR A 629 -15.74 -22.94 -12.72
CA THR A 629 -15.29 -21.56 -12.44
C THR A 629 -14.34 -21.50 -11.23
N LYS A 630 -14.62 -22.25 -10.16
CA LYS A 630 -13.69 -22.39 -9.02
C LYS A 630 -12.33 -22.94 -9.43
N GLU A 631 -12.31 -23.96 -10.30
CA GLU A 631 -11.06 -24.54 -10.82
C GLU A 631 -10.26 -23.50 -11.63
N LYS A 632 -10.91 -22.77 -12.53
CA LYS A 632 -10.27 -21.70 -13.32
C LYS A 632 -9.71 -20.58 -12.43
N VAL A 633 -10.48 -20.13 -11.43
CA VAL A 633 -10.04 -19.09 -10.49
C VAL A 633 -8.84 -19.56 -9.67
N ALA A 634 -8.89 -20.79 -9.16
CA ALA A 634 -7.79 -21.36 -8.37
C ALA A 634 -6.51 -21.52 -9.21
N GLU A 635 -6.63 -21.97 -10.46
CA GLU A 635 -5.50 -22.10 -11.38
C GLU A 635 -4.90 -20.74 -11.72
N LEU A 636 -5.75 -19.75 -12.06
CA LEU A 636 -5.34 -18.39 -12.39
C LEU A 636 -4.56 -17.74 -11.23
N LEU A 637 -5.12 -17.75 -10.02
CA LEU A 637 -4.49 -17.19 -8.83
C LEU A 637 -3.18 -17.93 -8.49
N SER A 638 -3.20 -19.28 -8.53
CA SER A 638 -2.00 -20.10 -8.24
C SER A 638 -0.87 -19.85 -9.24
N ALA A 639 -1.18 -19.70 -10.52
CA ALA A 639 -0.18 -19.42 -11.56
C ALA A 639 0.47 -18.04 -11.34
N SER A 640 -0.33 -16.99 -11.08
CA SER A 640 0.18 -15.65 -10.76
C SER A 640 1.00 -15.65 -9.47
N ASP A 641 0.53 -16.34 -8.43
CA ASP A 641 1.25 -16.47 -7.15
C ASP A 641 2.63 -17.10 -7.32
N LYS A 642 2.75 -18.13 -8.17
CA LYS A 642 4.05 -18.76 -8.48
C LYS A 642 4.98 -17.79 -9.19
N VAL A 643 4.47 -17.03 -10.17
CA VAL A 643 5.28 -16.01 -10.88
C VAL A 643 5.88 -15.03 -9.89
N ASN A 644 5.07 -14.49 -8.98
CA ASN A 644 5.51 -13.48 -8.04
C ASN A 644 6.36 -14.04 -6.89
N ASN A 645 5.90 -15.08 -6.19
CA ASN A 645 6.61 -15.62 -5.03
C ASN A 645 7.97 -16.22 -5.42
N GLN A 646 8.03 -16.88 -6.58
CA GLN A 646 9.24 -17.55 -7.06
C GLN A 646 10.10 -16.65 -7.96
N ASN A 647 9.67 -15.41 -8.25
CA ASN A 647 10.34 -14.51 -9.20
C ASN A 647 10.67 -15.21 -10.52
N LEU A 648 9.66 -15.85 -11.13
CA LEU A 648 9.88 -16.70 -12.30
C LEU A 648 10.29 -15.93 -13.55
N LEU A 649 9.90 -14.64 -13.66
CA LEU A 649 10.22 -13.81 -14.81
C LEU A 649 11.74 -13.65 -15.04
N ARG A 650 12.58 -13.90 -14.01
CA ARG A 650 14.04 -13.91 -14.18
C ARG A 650 14.55 -14.99 -15.15
N PHE A 651 13.74 -15.99 -15.45
CA PHE A 651 14.10 -17.07 -16.39
C PHE A 651 13.66 -16.82 -17.84
N TYR A 652 12.98 -15.69 -18.09
CA TYR A 652 12.44 -15.39 -19.40
C TYR A 652 12.56 -13.90 -19.75
N THR A 653 13.19 -13.64 -20.87
CA THR A 653 13.24 -12.32 -21.48
C THR A 653 12.44 -12.33 -22.78
N PRO A 654 11.34 -11.58 -22.90
CA PRO A 654 10.60 -11.49 -24.15
C PRO A 654 11.46 -10.98 -25.30
N GLU A 655 11.18 -11.43 -26.52
CA GLU A 655 11.88 -10.93 -27.70
C GLU A 655 11.73 -9.42 -27.85
N GLY A 656 12.86 -8.72 -28.03
CA GLY A 656 12.91 -7.25 -28.13
C GLY A 656 12.73 -6.53 -26.80
N PHE A 657 12.71 -7.21 -25.65
CA PHE A 657 12.66 -6.59 -24.34
C PHE A 657 14.03 -6.74 -23.65
N THR A 658 14.49 -5.67 -23.04
CA THR A 658 15.71 -5.65 -22.22
C THR A 658 15.31 -5.61 -20.74
N PRO A 659 15.79 -6.53 -19.88
CA PRO A 659 15.53 -6.47 -18.44
C PRO A 659 15.95 -5.13 -17.85
N VAL A 660 15.10 -4.56 -17.01
CA VAL A 660 15.34 -3.28 -16.36
C VAL A 660 16.53 -3.36 -15.41
N ASN A 661 17.44 -2.40 -15.49
CA ASN A 661 18.53 -2.22 -14.54
C ASN A 661 18.17 -1.08 -13.55
N PRO A 662 17.73 -1.39 -12.31
CA PRO A 662 17.27 -0.39 -11.36
C PRO A 662 18.35 0.61 -10.93
N LYS A 663 19.63 0.31 -11.16
CA LYS A 663 20.76 1.21 -10.84
C LYS A 663 20.88 2.41 -11.78
N GLU A 664 20.19 2.39 -12.90
CA GLU A 664 20.16 3.50 -13.86
C GLU A 664 19.19 4.61 -13.44
N TYR A 665 18.33 4.36 -12.45
CA TYR A 665 17.30 5.30 -12.01
C TYR A 665 17.68 5.98 -10.70
N ASN A 666 17.59 7.30 -10.69
CA ASN A 666 17.79 8.12 -9.50
C ASN A 666 16.61 9.10 -9.36
N TYR A 667 15.84 8.99 -8.29
CA TYR A 667 14.64 9.79 -8.04
C TYR A 667 14.87 10.94 -7.05
N ALA A 668 16.11 11.20 -6.62
CA ALA A 668 16.38 12.36 -5.79
C ALA A 668 16.08 13.68 -6.55
N VAL A 669 15.56 14.69 -5.86
CA VAL A 669 15.04 15.93 -6.45
C VAL A 669 16.07 16.58 -7.39
N LYS A 670 17.22 16.99 -6.87
CA LYS A 670 18.25 17.70 -7.67
C LYS A 670 18.76 16.93 -8.89
N PRO A 671 19.10 15.62 -8.79
CA PRO A 671 19.47 14.84 -9.98
C PRO A 671 18.34 14.76 -11.01
N THR A 672 17.08 14.59 -10.57
CA THR A 672 15.93 14.49 -11.47
C THR A 672 15.67 15.81 -12.20
N GLU A 673 15.63 16.94 -11.49
CA GLU A 673 15.47 18.27 -12.08
C GLU A 673 16.61 18.60 -13.06
N SER A 674 17.85 18.30 -12.68
CA SER A 674 19.01 18.51 -13.56
C SER A 674 18.91 17.67 -14.83
N ARG A 675 18.42 16.43 -14.75
CA ARG A 675 18.23 15.57 -15.91
C ARG A 675 17.11 16.08 -16.81
N LEU A 676 15.93 16.41 -16.27
CA LEU A 676 14.83 16.97 -17.04
C LEU A 676 15.23 18.24 -17.76
N LYS A 677 15.92 19.14 -17.09
CA LYS A 677 16.46 20.36 -17.68
C LYS A 677 17.41 20.05 -18.83
N LYS A 678 18.38 19.16 -18.62
CA LYS A 678 19.35 18.75 -19.64
C LYS A 678 18.66 18.09 -20.83
N GLU A 679 17.70 17.22 -20.63
CA GLU A 679 16.92 16.60 -21.70
C GLU A 679 16.20 17.66 -22.57
N ASN A 680 15.70 18.73 -21.96
CA ASN A 680 15.08 19.84 -22.69
C ASN A 680 16.11 20.73 -23.41
N GLU A 681 17.29 20.95 -22.86
CA GLU A 681 18.38 21.75 -23.45
C GLU A 681 19.06 20.99 -24.60
N ASP A 682 19.46 19.73 -24.39
CA ASP A 682 20.18 18.92 -25.39
C ASP A 682 19.27 18.58 -26.60
N LEU A 683 17.98 18.56 -26.40
CA LEU A 683 16.98 18.27 -27.43
C LEU A 683 16.32 19.55 -27.99
N SER A 684 16.91 20.74 -27.75
CA SER A 684 16.28 22.02 -28.07
C SER A 684 15.71 22.15 -29.49
N ALA A 685 16.30 21.48 -30.48
CA ALA A 685 15.77 21.39 -31.85
C ALA A 685 14.88 20.15 -32.08
N LYS A 686 14.82 19.21 -31.13
CA LYS A 686 14.11 17.93 -31.21
C LYS A 686 13.22 17.65 -30.00
N SER A 687 13.32 18.49 -28.94
CA SER A 687 12.46 18.32 -27.78
C SER A 687 11.01 18.51 -28.15
N ASN A 688 10.18 17.58 -27.75
CA ASN A 688 8.74 17.61 -27.94
C ASN A 688 7.97 17.75 -26.62
N SER A 689 8.65 18.13 -25.54
CA SER A 689 8.00 18.46 -24.26
C SER A 689 7.05 19.67 -24.44
N LEU A 690 6.03 19.75 -23.59
CA LEU A 690 5.10 20.88 -23.62
C LEU A 690 5.83 22.21 -23.38
N LEU A 691 6.79 22.24 -22.48
CA LEU A 691 7.62 23.42 -22.20
C LEU A 691 8.38 23.88 -23.44
N SER A 692 8.98 22.95 -24.19
CA SER A 692 9.67 23.27 -25.44
C SER A 692 8.71 23.77 -26.53
N GLN A 693 7.54 23.14 -26.67
CA GLN A 693 6.50 23.58 -27.60
C GLN A 693 5.96 24.98 -27.27
N ASN A 694 5.94 25.33 -25.98
CA ASN A 694 5.56 26.66 -25.48
C ASN A 694 6.76 27.63 -25.37
N GLN A 695 7.82 27.40 -26.12
CA GLN A 695 9.00 28.28 -26.21
C GLN A 695 9.67 28.55 -24.83
N GLY A 696 9.68 27.58 -23.96
CA GLY A 696 10.26 27.66 -22.61
C GLY A 696 9.42 28.43 -21.59
N LYS A 697 8.18 28.78 -21.94
CA LYS A 697 7.24 29.40 -20.99
C LYS A 697 6.40 28.34 -20.32
N SER A 698 6.33 28.40 -18.99
CA SER A 698 5.48 27.49 -18.22
C SER A 698 4.00 27.70 -18.52
N THR A 699 3.26 26.59 -18.54
CA THR A 699 1.81 26.57 -18.68
C THR A 699 1.09 26.57 -17.34
N LEU A 700 1.81 26.64 -16.20
CA LEU A 700 1.22 26.72 -14.86
C LEU A 700 0.21 27.89 -14.70
N PRO A 701 0.41 29.07 -15.33
CA PRO A 701 -0.60 30.14 -15.28
C PRO A 701 -1.96 29.77 -15.88
N ASP A 702 -2.04 28.73 -16.71
CA ASP A 702 -3.30 28.24 -17.29
C ASP A 702 -4.08 27.36 -16.29
N TYR A 703 -3.47 26.94 -15.19
CA TYR A 703 -4.10 26.15 -14.16
C TYR A 703 -4.98 27.02 -13.26
N THR A 704 -6.27 26.85 -13.34
CA THR A 704 -7.24 27.56 -12.50
C THR A 704 -7.60 26.68 -11.30
N THR A 705 -7.53 27.24 -10.09
CA THR A 705 -7.85 26.52 -8.85
C THR A 705 -8.59 27.41 -7.86
N ASP A 706 -9.38 26.79 -6.98
CA ASP A 706 -10.08 27.41 -5.86
C ASP A 706 -9.34 27.25 -4.52
N ILE A 707 -8.12 26.68 -4.55
CA ILE A 707 -7.35 26.35 -3.35
C ILE A 707 -7.08 27.65 -2.54
N PRO A 708 -7.43 27.68 -1.22
CA PRO A 708 -7.17 28.83 -0.38
C PRO A 708 -5.70 29.23 -0.33
N GLN A 709 -4.80 28.25 -0.25
CA GLN A 709 -3.35 28.45 -0.16
C GLN A 709 -2.75 29.20 -1.37
N VAL A 710 -3.41 29.16 -2.52
CA VAL A 710 -3.00 29.88 -3.73
C VAL A 710 -3.68 31.25 -3.84
N LYS A 711 -4.94 31.36 -3.42
CA LYS A 711 -5.73 32.62 -3.49
C LYS A 711 -5.17 33.73 -2.62
N ASP A 712 -4.62 33.41 -1.45
CA ASP A 712 -4.13 34.39 -0.49
C ASP A 712 -2.74 34.99 -0.83
N GLY A 713 -2.25 34.80 -2.06
CA GLY A 713 -0.95 35.32 -2.50
C GLY A 713 0.24 34.69 -1.80
N GLN A 714 0.06 33.58 -1.12
CA GLN A 714 1.13 32.77 -0.54
C GLN A 714 1.75 31.81 -1.59
N ASP A 715 1.69 32.19 -2.86
CA ASP A 715 2.31 31.43 -3.94
C ASP A 715 3.83 31.34 -3.71
N LYS A 716 4.23 30.44 -2.82
CA LYS A 716 5.61 30.07 -2.55
C LYS A 716 6.01 28.91 -3.47
N THR A 717 5.71 29.00 -4.76
CA THR A 717 6.39 28.18 -5.77
C THR A 717 7.85 28.62 -5.87
N LYS A 718 8.55 28.64 -4.76
CA LYS A 718 10.00 28.63 -4.75
C LYS A 718 10.39 27.16 -4.68
N VAL A 719 10.69 26.59 -5.84
CA VAL A 719 11.74 25.60 -5.91
C VAL A 719 12.84 26.10 -4.97
N LYS A 720 13.11 25.36 -3.91
CA LYS A 720 14.20 25.72 -3.00
C LYS A 720 15.47 25.72 -3.82
N ASP A 721 16.06 26.95 -4.02
CA ASP A 721 17.37 27.11 -4.58
C ASP A 721 18.43 26.28 -3.86
#